data_fc87516b59c547eb9a07219d58490470
#
_entry.id   fc87516b59c547eb9a07219d58490470
#
_cell.length_a   1.000
_cell.length_b   1.000
_cell.length_c   1.000
_cell.angle_alpha   90.00
_cell.angle_beta   90.00
_cell.angle_gamma   90.00
#
_symmetry.space_group_name_H-M   'P 1'
#
loop_
_entity.id
_entity.type
_entity.pdbx_description
1 polymer ?
#
loop_
_entity_poly.entity_id
_entity_poly.type
_entity_poly.pdbx_seq_one_letter_code
_entity_poly.pdbx_strand_id
1 'polypeptide(L)'
;MFGRARALVALLLGLALVASACGSDGADDASSSASGGDSAAATTAAPAAPEASDSSDAPATTAAPATTAAPAQEEVGTVADHLGDGSLGEVRVGPGEEIQIRSLNAISGDVAFLGVPNQRGVELAIADYGPIGGHDVTIGTGLDDLCSADGGQAAAQTIVADEQVVGVIGTSCSGAATAASPLISEAGMVMISGSNTSPALTSDLAGTAGPNYHAGYYRTAHNDLYQGAAAANFALDVLGVGTAAAIHDGDPYTQGLAQAFANAFEAGGGTITGFTAVNKGDTDMVPVLTEVAAGGPELLFFPIFQPEGDFIIQQASQVPGLDSTTMMAADGLLNSNYMALAETEGMYFSGPDIRYGTNYNQSTGQTADAFLAAYNAEWGEDPAAPFWAHSYDATTLLLDAIAAASYDDGGTLVIDRAGVREHLNSVTDYSGIIGLITCDAFGDCGSQKITVIGHADSGDIAASNANVVYEYAPGGSSFGEGNLVVPAAKPQYGGTVVIGLEAEAVGLRPWEDACASSCYTMLGQMFDPLLRQAKTGEYLPWLAESIVPNDDFTVWTVTLRSGVTFHNGKALTAQTLEDMFPFQQGGSSGAGAIATAGLVNVEATGDLTVDYTLGATNVAFPSFLNGAPIGYPFDPEAAADSDAFNASPVGTGPFVLDSRDIDNETVLVRNPNYWLSINGRQLPYLDSMVYRPIPDETTRLAALAAGTTSAMESRRQATVRDARSLEGVTLYEFQGNDAGGGHFNAQVPPYDDVRVRRGLTLANNQEAVIEALGGAGISEPVTQMFSKDSPWWSQAVADSYPHFDFDAGVALLQEYVDDPSRSDGKAVGEKIHVDLACPMDPTLVAAMSVLDQLWTATGLVDVDVDTGNDQQTHINVSLGIANGFLGDHGAHCWRYGSEADPSVPIGQAFNAWQANPLNFSNYDNAEIQGYLADALVTNDFGERYALYEKIGLIANRDVPHWFSGGTATVIAVDEAITGLDTWVLPDGTLGIGHPSAVGRWEQVWRTDN
;
A
#
# COMPACT_ATOMS: atom_id res chain seq x y z
N MET A 1 40.02 -24.80 17.87
CA MET A 1 39.32 -23.84 18.73
C MET A 1 39.52 -22.38 18.28
N PHE A 2 40.66 -22.00 17.76
CA PHE A 2 40.90 -20.61 17.32
C PHE A 2 40.27 -20.22 15.97
N GLY A 3 39.88 -21.16 15.15
CA GLY A 3 39.26 -20.88 13.84
C GLY A 3 37.75 -20.60 13.89
N ARG A 4 37.06 -21.16 14.88
CA ARG A 4 35.62 -20.91 15.06
C ARG A 4 35.28 -19.54 15.65
N ALA A 5 36.14 -19.00 16.46
CA ALA A 5 35.98 -17.67 17.07
C ALA A 5 36.11 -16.54 16.02
N ARG A 6 36.95 -16.72 14.98
CA ARG A 6 37.12 -15.72 13.93
C ARG A 6 35.95 -15.65 12.94
N ALA A 7 35.36 -16.80 12.65
CA ALA A 7 34.16 -16.84 11.78
C ALA A 7 32.91 -16.22 12.47
N LEU A 8 32.81 -16.39 13.79
CA LEU A 8 31.72 -15.80 14.58
C LEU A 8 31.80 -14.26 14.67
N VAL A 9 33.01 -13.73 14.78
CA VAL A 9 33.23 -12.27 14.85
C VAL A 9 32.91 -11.61 13.50
N ALA A 10 33.16 -12.27 12.38
CA ALA A 10 32.76 -11.79 11.06
C ALA A 10 31.24 -11.78 10.88
N LEU A 11 30.53 -12.81 11.38
CA LEU A 11 29.07 -12.90 11.35
C LEU A 11 28.41 -11.76 12.14
N LEU A 12 29.01 -11.39 13.26
CA LEU A 12 28.46 -10.37 14.16
C LEU A 12 28.65 -8.93 13.69
N LEU A 13 29.69 -8.66 12.92
CA LEU A 13 29.92 -7.34 12.31
C LEU A 13 29.01 -7.05 11.12
N GLY A 14 28.63 -8.08 10.34
CA GLY A 14 27.72 -7.92 9.21
C GLY A 14 26.26 -7.68 9.62
N LEU A 15 25.85 -8.16 10.79
CA LEU A 15 24.47 -8.10 11.30
C LEU A 15 24.17 -6.90 12.22
N ALA A 16 25.21 -6.21 12.72
CA ALA A 16 25.03 -4.96 13.46
C ALA A 16 24.40 -3.82 12.64
N LEU A 17 24.22 -4.04 11.34
CA LEU A 17 23.77 -3.07 10.36
C LEU A 17 22.27 -2.84 10.27
N VAL A 18 21.46 -3.83 10.61
CA VAL A 18 20.01 -3.69 10.57
C VAL A 18 19.46 -2.86 11.75
N ALA A 19 20.28 -2.72 12.81
CA ALA A 19 19.90 -2.01 14.02
C ALA A 19 20.34 -0.52 14.09
N SER A 20 21.03 -0.01 13.07
CA SER A 20 21.70 1.31 13.11
C SER A 20 20.84 2.52 12.77
N ALA A 21 19.55 2.49 13.00
CA ALA A 21 18.67 3.59 12.64
C ALA A 21 18.23 4.47 13.83
N CYS A 22 19.00 4.52 14.92
CA CYS A 22 18.80 5.54 15.95
C CYS A 22 20.09 6.36 16.05
N GLY A 23 20.05 7.59 15.54
CA GLY A 23 21.19 8.48 15.49
C GLY A 23 21.70 8.84 16.88
N SER A 24 22.99 9.00 17.00
CA SER A 24 23.62 9.62 18.16
C SER A 24 24.64 10.65 17.70
N ASP A 25 24.42 11.88 18.06
CA ASP A 25 25.42 12.93 17.96
C ASP A 25 26.35 12.87 19.16
N GLY A 26 27.60 12.59 18.92
CA GLY A 26 28.68 12.73 19.89
C GLY A 26 29.17 14.17 19.92
N ALA A 27 28.93 14.90 20.98
CA ALA A 27 29.52 16.20 21.20
C ALA A 27 30.87 16.05 21.87
N ASP A 28 31.91 16.57 21.26
CA ASP A 28 33.21 16.81 21.86
C ASP A 28 33.34 18.26 22.35
N ASP A 29 33.81 18.37 23.57
CA ASP A 29 34.12 19.56 24.33
C ASP A 29 35.08 20.53 23.67
N ALA A 30 34.79 21.80 23.71
CA ALA A 30 35.81 22.86 23.90
C ALA A 30 35.23 24.11 24.57
N SER A 31 35.69 24.30 25.76
CA SER A 31 35.50 25.49 26.62
C SER A 31 35.95 26.82 26.00
N SER A 32 35.25 27.92 26.21
CA SER A 32 35.71 29.04 27.03
C SER A 32 34.86 30.32 26.94
N SER A 33 34.51 30.76 28.15
CA SER A 33 34.47 32.12 28.71
C SER A 33 33.64 33.23 28.08
N ALA A 34 32.57 33.55 28.77
CA ALA A 34 32.23 34.77 29.52
C ALA A 34 32.26 36.12 28.87
N SER A 35 31.11 36.80 28.88
CA SER A 35 30.76 38.10 29.55
C SER A 35 29.49 38.61 28.86
N GLY A 36 28.40 38.84 29.54
CA GLY A 36 28.14 39.89 30.52
C GLY A 36 27.42 41.04 29.87
N GLY A 37 26.11 41.28 30.17
CA GLY A 37 25.47 42.52 29.85
C GLY A 37 23.93 42.46 30.01
N ASP A 38 23.52 42.98 31.13
CA ASP A 38 22.12 43.31 31.54
C ASP A 38 21.25 44.04 30.53
N SER A 39 19.95 43.80 30.50
CA SER A 39 19.00 44.78 31.08
C SER A 39 17.55 44.63 30.55
N ALA A 40 16.70 44.46 31.51
CA ALA A 40 15.42 45.14 31.74
C ALA A 40 14.14 44.69 31.03
N ALA A 41 13.25 44.32 31.92
CA ALA A 41 11.83 44.01 31.80
C ALA A 41 10.96 45.16 31.28
N ALA A 42 9.86 44.82 30.65
CA ALA A 42 8.62 45.57 30.72
C ALA A 42 7.40 44.64 30.64
N THR A 43 6.68 44.67 31.73
CA THR A 43 5.33 44.15 31.93
C THR A 43 4.28 44.94 31.19
N THR A 44 3.29 44.31 30.59
CA THR A 44 1.92 44.85 30.60
C THR A 44 0.86 43.76 30.51
N ALA A 45 -0.17 44.05 31.26
CA ALA A 45 -1.26 43.27 31.78
C ALA A 45 -2.30 42.72 30.74
N ALA A 46 -2.98 41.66 31.22
CA ALA A 46 -4.23 41.15 30.67
C ALA A 46 -5.44 42.06 30.95
N PRO A 47 -6.55 41.92 30.25
CA PRO A 47 -7.83 41.98 30.93
C PRO A 47 -8.77 40.76 30.75
N ALA A 48 -9.40 40.54 31.84
CA ALA A 48 -10.49 39.74 32.34
C ALA A 48 -11.56 39.18 31.40
N ALA A 49 -12.05 37.99 31.84
CA ALA A 49 -13.27 37.29 31.44
C ALA A 49 -14.54 37.97 31.94
N PRO A 50 -15.69 37.63 31.43
CA PRO A 50 -16.86 37.54 32.29
C PRO A 50 -17.51 36.15 32.37
N GLU A 51 -18.21 36.05 33.46
CA GLU A 51 -18.67 34.93 34.23
C GLU A 51 -19.75 34.00 33.61
N ALA A 52 -19.87 32.87 34.29
CA ALA A 52 -20.74 31.75 34.14
C ALA A 52 -22.22 32.03 34.44
N SER A 53 -23.08 31.15 33.93
CA SER A 53 -24.36 30.84 34.58
C SER A 53 -24.59 29.33 34.56
N ASP A 54 -24.85 28.86 35.76
CA ASP A 54 -25.24 27.49 36.19
C ASP A 54 -26.49 26.94 35.52
N SER A 55 -26.50 25.59 35.28
CA SER A 55 -27.59 24.76 35.77
C SER A 55 -27.22 23.27 35.75
N SER A 56 -27.31 22.70 36.91
CA SER A 56 -27.34 21.31 37.39
C SER A 56 -28.16 20.31 36.51
N ASP A 57 -27.83 19.04 36.37
CA ASP A 57 -27.89 17.93 37.29
C ASP A 57 -27.78 16.56 36.61
N ALA A 58 -27.01 15.73 37.26
CA ALA A 58 -27.20 14.32 37.60
C ALA A 58 -26.71 13.21 36.64
N PRO A 59 -26.31 12.05 37.17
CA PRO A 59 -25.17 11.27 36.67
C PRO A 59 -25.55 10.09 35.80
N ALA A 60 -24.73 9.80 34.83
CA ALA A 60 -24.82 8.63 33.95
C ALA A 60 -24.25 7.38 34.65
N THR A 61 -25.01 6.33 34.58
CA THR A 61 -24.69 4.98 35.01
C THR A 61 -23.79 4.30 34.00
N THR A 62 -22.71 3.71 34.48
CA THR A 62 -21.75 2.86 33.75
C THR A 62 -22.42 1.58 33.24
N ALA A 63 -22.22 1.30 31.95
CA ALA A 63 -22.50 -0.01 31.34
C ALA A 63 -21.21 -0.87 31.29
N ALA A 64 -21.38 -2.17 31.47
CA ALA A 64 -20.36 -3.19 31.54
C ALA A 64 -19.83 -3.55 30.12
N PRO A 65 -18.62 -4.11 30.03
CA PRO A 65 -17.97 -4.35 28.74
C PRO A 65 -18.56 -5.54 27.98
N ALA A 66 -18.67 -5.39 26.68
CA ALA A 66 -19.10 -6.43 25.74
C ALA A 66 -17.93 -7.36 25.37
N THR A 67 -18.23 -8.63 25.29
CA THR A 67 -17.31 -9.70 24.86
C THR A 67 -17.27 -9.77 23.34
N THR A 68 -16.06 -9.78 22.78
CA THR A 68 -15.76 -9.95 21.35
C THR A 68 -16.02 -11.38 20.86
N ALA A 69 -16.67 -11.49 19.68
CA ALA A 69 -16.81 -12.72 18.92
C ALA A 69 -16.22 -12.53 17.50
N ALA A 70 -15.82 -13.64 16.89
CA ALA A 70 -15.11 -13.77 15.60
C ALA A 70 -15.85 -13.14 14.40
N PRO A 71 -15.18 -12.90 13.25
CA PRO A 71 -15.79 -12.30 12.07
C PRO A 71 -16.93 -13.19 11.57
N ALA A 72 -18.11 -12.69 11.71
CA ALA A 72 -19.34 -13.26 11.22
C ALA A 72 -20.00 -12.20 10.36
N GLN A 73 -20.74 -12.66 9.33
CA GLN A 73 -21.78 -11.86 8.71
C GLN A 73 -22.38 -10.93 9.77
N GLU A 74 -22.58 -9.66 9.46
CA GLU A 74 -23.20 -8.72 10.40
C GLU A 74 -24.48 -9.33 10.97
N GLU A 75 -24.51 -9.55 12.26
CA GLU A 75 -25.66 -10.17 12.91
C GLU A 75 -26.78 -9.12 12.99
N VAL A 76 -28.00 -9.55 12.68
CA VAL A 76 -29.21 -8.74 12.88
C VAL A 76 -29.27 -8.30 14.34
N GLY A 77 -29.17 -6.99 14.56
CA GLY A 77 -29.08 -6.37 15.87
C GLY A 77 -30.36 -6.47 16.72
N THR A 78 -30.30 -5.92 17.91
CA THR A 78 -31.48 -5.70 18.75
C THR A 78 -32.12 -4.34 18.41
N VAL A 79 -33.35 -4.10 18.84
CA VAL A 79 -34.03 -2.78 18.71
C VAL A 79 -33.17 -1.61 19.22
N ALA A 80 -32.22 -1.86 20.11
CA ALA A 80 -31.36 -0.84 20.71
C ALA A 80 -30.04 -0.64 19.93
N ASP A 81 -29.67 -1.59 19.09
CA ASP A 81 -28.34 -1.66 18.49
C ASP A 81 -28.38 -1.57 16.96
N HIS A 82 -29.57 -1.57 16.30
CA HIS A 82 -29.63 -1.41 14.83
C HIS A 82 -29.31 0.03 14.40
N LEU A 83 -28.79 0.15 13.20
CA LEU A 83 -28.56 1.47 12.58
C LEU A 83 -29.89 2.08 12.11
N GLY A 84 -29.97 3.41 12.21
CA GLY A 84 -31.06 4.20 11.66
C GLY A 84 -32.01 4.82 12.70
N ASP A 85 -32.84 5.75 12.24
CA ASP A 85 -33.72 6.58 13.05
C ASP A 85 -35.19 6.55 12.57
N GLY A 86 -35.51 5.67 11.61
CA GLY A 86 -36.84 5.55 10.98
C GLY A 86 -37.23 6.70 10.06
N SER A 87 -36.35 7.68 9.83
CA SER A 87 -36.68 8.92 9.07
C SER A 87 -37.00 8.67 7.60
N LEU A 88 -36.48 7.58 7.00
CA LEU A 88 -36.75 7.16 5.62
C LEU A 88 -37.75 6.01 5.50
N GLY A 89 -38.35 5.61 6.64
CA GLY A 89 -39.30 4.52 6.76
C GLY A 89 -38.64 3.17 7.00
N GLU A 90 -39.48 2.21 7.44
CA GLU A 90 -39.07 0.84 7.75
C GLU A 90 -39.75 -0.14 6.80
N VAL A 91 -39.03 -1.21 6.44
CA VAL A 91 -39.59 -2.38 5.74
C VAL A 91 -39.75 -3.51 6.75
N ARG A 92 -40.92 -4.14 6.78
CA ARG A 92 -41.23 -5.22 7.72
C ARG A 92 -41.44 -6.52 6.97
N VAL A 93 -40.58 -7.49 7.24
CA VAL A 93 -40.58 -8.81 6.60
C VAL A 93 -41.10 -9.83 7.60
N GLY A 94 -42.29 -10.38 7.31
CA GLY A 94 -42.93 -11.36 8.18
C GLY A 94 -42.34 -12.77 8.08
N PRO A 95 -42.62 -13.68 9.02
CA PRO A 95 -42.11 -15.03 9.02
C PRO A 95 -42.38 -15.77 7.69
N GLY A 96 -41.33 -16.19 7.00
CA GLY A 96 -41.39 -16.89 5.72
C GLY A 96 -41.60 -16.00 4.50
N GLU A 97 -41.58 -14.68 4.68
CA GLU A 97 -41.49 -13.71 3.59
C GLU A 97 -40.03 -13.44 3.24
N GLU A 98 -39.77 -13.04 1.99
CA GLU A 98 -38.43 -12.73 1.46
C GLU A 98 -38.14 -11.24 1.56
N ILE A 99 -36.88 -10.89 1.80
CA ILE A 99 -36.38 -9.50 1.68
C ILE A 99 -36.35 -9.12 0.21
N GLN A 100 -37.00 -8.00 -0.11
CA GLN A 100 -37.15 -7.55 -1.50
C GLN A 100 -36.09 -6.51 -1.87
N ILE A 101 -35.21 -6.83 -2.79
CA ILE A 101 -34.36 -5.87 -3.54
C ILE A 101 -34.72 -5.95 -5.00
N ARG A 102 -34.17 -5.10 -5.85
CA ARG A 102 -34.42 -5.16 -7.31
C ARG A 102 -33.10 -5.10 -8.08
N SER A 103 -33.05 -5.85 -9.18
CA SER A 103 -32.03 -5.67 -10.23
C SER A 103 -32.65 -4.81 -11.33
N LEU A 104 -32.01 -3.70 -11.69
CA LEU A 104 -32.43 -2.78 -12.75
C LEU A 104 -31.25 -2.60 -13.70
N ASN A 105 -31.19 -3.38 -14.76
CA ASN A 105 -30.07 -3.44 -15.69
C ASN A 105 -30.57 -3.52 -17.14
N ALA A 106 -29.76 -3.16 -18.13
CA ALA A 106 -30.07 -3.29 -19.55
C ALA A 106 -30.05 -4.76 -19.98
N ILE A 107 -31.13 -5.49 -19.79
CA ILE A 107 -31.21 -6.94 -20.00
C ILE A 107 -31.81 -7.33 -21.36
N SER A 108 -32.15 -6.34 -22.19
CA SER A 108 -32.62 -6.55 -23.58
C SER A 108 -32.03 -5.51 -24.51
N GLY A 109 -32.20 -5.73 -25.81
CA GLY A 109 -31.70 -4.83 -26.86
C GLY A 109 -30.21 -4.93 -27.13
N ASP A 110 -29.65 -3.90 -27.77
CA ASP A 110 -28.31 -3.91 -28.34
C ASP A 110 -27.21 -3.81 -27.24
N VAL A 111 -27.57 -3.38 -26.03
CA VAL A 111 -26.66 -3.27 -24.88
C VAL A 111 -26.89 -4.36 -23.81
N ALA A 112 -27.62 -5.42 -24.11
CA ALA A 112 -27.84 -6.55 -23.21
C ALA A 112 -26.53 -7.27 -22.82
N PHE A 113 -25.49 -7.17 -23.64
CA PHE A 113 -24.16 -7.69 -23.33
C PHE A 113 -23.57 -7.08 -22.04
N LEU A 114 -23.98 -5.87 -21.66
CA LEU A 114 -23.57 -5.18 -20.45
C LEU A 114 -24.46 -5.55 -19.25
N GLY A 115 -25.77 -5.48 -19.42
CA GLY A 115 -26.72 -5.62 -18.31
C GLY A 115 -26.96 -7.05 -17.88
N VAL A 116 -26.93 -8.03 -18.77
CA VAL A 116 -27.13 -9.45 -18.42
C VAL A 116 -26.04 -9.97 -17.48
N PRO A 117 -24.71 -9.76 -17.74
CA PRO A 117 -23.68 -10.13 -16.77
C PRO A 117 -23.82 -9.42 -15.42
N ASN A 118 -24.25 -8.15 -15.42
CA ASN A 118 -24.49 -7.41 -14.19
C ASN A 118 -25.60 -8.04 -13.35
N GLN A 119 -26.76 -8.34 -13.96
CA GLN A 119 -27.87 -9.01 -13.27
C GLN A 119 -27.46 -10.38 -12.74
N ARG A 120 -26.74 -11.19 -13.52
CA ARG A 120 -26.23 -12.50 -13.10
C ARG A 120 -25.21 -12.38 -11.94
N GLY A 121 -24.43 -11.29 -11.90
CA GLY A 121 -23.61 -10.93 -10.77
C GLY A 121 -24.42 -10.73 -9.49
N VAL A 122 -25.54 -10.03 -9.60
CA VAL A 122 -26.49 -9.85 -8.48
C VAL A 122 -27.07 -11.19 -8.00
N GLU A 123 -27.50 -12.06 -8.94
CA GLU A 123 -28.06 -13.37 -8.62
C GLU A 123 -27.08 -14.28 -7.90
N LEU A 124 -25.80 -14.32 -8.36
CA LEU A 124 -24.74 -15.10 -7.70
C LEU A 124 -24.38 -14.51 -6.32
N ALA A 125 -24.30 -13.18 -6.19
CA ALA A 125 -24.00 -12.54 -4.91
C ALA A 125 -25.06 -12.88 -3.84
N ILE A 126 -26.33 -12.86 -4.19
CA ILE A 126 -27.43 -13.26 -3.28
C ILE A 126 -27.29 -14.73 -2.89
N ALA A 127 -26.99 -15.61 -3.86
CA ALA A 127 -26.85 -17.05 -3.59
C ALA A 127 -25.66 -17.34 -2.67
N ASP A 128 -24.54 -16.65 -2.86
CA ASP A 128 -23.31 -16.83 -2.06
C ASP A 128 -23.45 -16.21 -0.66
N TYR A 129 -24.14 -15.08 -0.54
CA TYR A 129 -24.35 -14.39 0.74
C TYR A 129 -25.30 -15.17 1.67
N GLY A 130 -26.39 -15.69 1.11
CA GLY A 130 -27.39 -16.43 1.85
C GLY A 130 -28.42 -15.55 2.56
N PRO A 131 -29.23 -16.13 3.52
CA PRO A 131 -30.33 -15.43 4.15
C PRO A 131 -29.87 -14.45 5.25
N ILE A 132 -30.62 -13.33 5.40
CA ILE A 132 -30.40 -12.31 6.45
C ILE A 132 -31.48 -12.49 7.52
N GLY A 133 -31.10 -12.66 8.77
CA GLY A 133 -32.07 -12.84 9.88
C GLY A 133 -33.00 -14.03 9.69
N GLY A 134 -32.65 -15.02 8.87
CA GLY A 134 -33.46 -16.18 8.54
C GLY A 134 -34.47 -15.96 7.40
N HIS A 135 -34.38 -14.84 6.68
CA HIS A 135 -35.18 -14.50 5.51
C HIS A 135 -34.33 -14.57 4.24
N ASP A 136 -34.80 -15.27 3.22
CA ASP A 136 -34.14 -15.29 1.92
C ASP A 136 -34.26 -13.92 1.24
N VAL A 137 -33.30 -13.58 0.37
CA VAL A 137 -33.30 -12.34 -0.41
C VAL A 137 -33.73 -12.64 -1.85
N THR A 138 -34.54 -11.77 -2.45
CA THR A 138 -34.94 -11.92 -3.84
C THR A 138 -34.92 -10.60 -4.60
N ILE A 139 -34.54 -10.66 -5.88
CA ILE A 139 -34.70 -9.55 -6.84
C ILE A 139 -36.09 -9.53 -7.48
N GLY A 140 -36.94 -10.55 -7.24
CA GLY A 140 -38.15 -10.77 -7.99
C GLY A 140 -37.87 -11.05 -9.47
N THR A 141 -38.56 -10.33 -10.34
CA THR A 141 -38.21 -10.34 -11.78
C THR A 141 -37.28 -9.18 -12.08
N GLY A 142 -36.14 -9.43 -12.72
CA GLY A 142 -35.21 -8.38 -13.16
C GLY A 142 -35.94 -7.34 -14.04
N LEU A 143 -35.62 -6.09 -13.88
CA LEU A 143 -36.18 -4.96 -14.60
C LEU A 143 -35.18 -4.44 -15.62
N ASP A 144 -35.70 -4.01 -16.77
CA ASP A 144 -34.90 -3.52 -17.88
C ASP A 144 -34.85 -1.99 -17.87
N ASP A 145 -33.64 -1.43 -17.85
CA ASP A 145 -33.45 0.01 -17.95
C ASP A 145 -33.41 0.51 -19.42
N LEU A 146 -33.41 -0.42 -20.39
CA LEU A 146 -33.33 -0.16 -21.84
C LEU A 146 -32.19 0.77 -22.28
N CYS A 147 -31.16 0.93 -21.41
CA CYS A 147 -30.09 1.91 -21.58
C CYS A 147 -30.63 3.31 -22.00
N SER A 148 -31.70 3.75 -21.32
CA SER A 148 -32.38 5.00 -21.69
C SER A 148 -33.01 5.67 -20.46
N ALA A 149 -33.15 6.99 -20.52
CA ALA A 149 -33.83 7.75 -19.46
C ALA A 149 -35.31 7.31 -19.31
N ASP A 150 -36.01 7.04 -20.41
CA ASP A 150 -37.41 6.59 -20.37
C ASP A 150 -37.54 5.20 -19.74
N GLY A 151 -36.64 4.27 -20.08
CA GLY A 151 -36.60 2.93 -19.47
C GLY A 151 -36.29 2.97 -17.97
N GLY A 152 -35.26 3.72 -17.58
CA GLY A 152 -34.89 3.95 -16.18
C GLY A 152 -36.05 4.56 -15.38
N GLN A 153 -36.72 5.58 -15.91
CA GLN A 153 -37.86 6.21 -15.26
C GLN A 153 -39.04 5.24 -15.08
N ALA A 154 -39.40 4.50 -16.13
CA ALA A 154 -40.51 3.56 -16.09
C ALA A 154 -40.28 2.42 -15.09
N ALA A 155 -39.09 1.87 -15.10
CA ALA A 155 -38.70 0.84 -14.14
C ALA A 155 -38.67 1.37 -12.69
N ALA A 156 -38.08 2.56 -12.47
CA ALA A 156 -38.07 3.19 -11.15
C ALA A 156 -39.48 3.45 -10.61
N GLN A 157 -40.42 3.92 -11.45
CA GLN A 157 -41.85 4.06 -11.07
C GLN A 157 -42.46 2.73 -10.62
N THR A 158 -42.08 1.64 -11.27
CA THR A 158 -42.53 0.28 -10.86
C THR A 158 -41.95 -0.13 -9.52
N ILE A 159 -40.66 0.17 -9.30
CA ILE A 159 -39.95 -0.15 -8.07
C ILE A 159 -40.53 0.60 -6.88
N VAL A 160 -40.67 1.92 -6.98
CA VAL A 160 -41.14 2.76 -5.85
C VAL A 160 -42.62 2.55 -5.52
N ALA A 161 -43.38 1.92 -6.39
CA ALA A 161 -44.77 1.50 -6.11
C ALA A 161 -44.83 0.29 -5.17
N ASP A 162 -43.75 -0.43 -4.96
CA ASP A 162 -43.64 -1.55 -4.02
C ASP A 162 -42.89 -1.10 -2.76
N GLU A 163 -43.63 -0.77 -1.72
CA GLU A 163 -43.10 -0.31 -0.43
C GLU A 163 -42.25 -1.35 0.31
N GLN A 164 -42.23 -2.63 -0.13
CA GLN A 164 -41.41 -3.69 0.45
C GLN A 164 -39.97 -3.70 -0.11
N VAL A 165 -39.68 -2.95 -1.17
CA VAL A 165 -38.33 -2.89 -1.73
C VAL A 165 -37.43 -2.06 -0.82
N VAL A 166 -36.26 -2.62 -0.45
CA VAL A 166 -35.25 -1.95 0.37
C VAL A 166 -34.28 -1.15 -0.50
N GLY A 167 -33.79 -1.74 -1.60
CA GLY A 167 -32.79 -1.13 -2.45
C GLY A 167 -32.75 -1.73 -3.86
N VAL A 168 -31.93 -1.13 -4.70
CA VAL A 168 -31.81 -1.44 -6.13
C VAL A 168 -30.34 -1.60 -6.51
N ILE A 169 -30.00 -2.65 -7.26
CA ILE A 169 -28.70 -2.82 -7.92
C ILE A 169 -28.86 -2.48 -9.40
N GLY A 170 -28.17 -1.47 -9.85
CA GLY A 170 -28.28 -0.90 -11.20
C GLY A 170 -28.28 0.63 -11.17
N THR A 171 -28.47 1.32 -12.30
CA THR A 171 -28.71 0.83 -13.66
C THR A 171 -27.41 0.44 -14.37
N SER A 172 -27.52 -0.12 -15.60
CA SER A 172 -26.34 -0.35 -16.44
C SER A 172 -25.85 0.93 -17.10
N CYS A 173 -26.74 1.81 -17.53
CA CYS A 173 -26.37 3.02 -18.26
C CYS A 173 -26.62 4.29 -17.44
N SER A 174 -25.69 5.26 -17.52
CA SER A 174 -25.77 6.51 -16.75
C SER A 174 -26.99 7.37 -17.11
N GLY A 175 -27.45 7.36 -18.38
CA GLY A 175 -28.66 8.04 -18.80
C GLY A 175 -29.92 7.49 -18.11
N ALA A 176 -29.99 6.18 -17.91
CA ALA A 176 -31.08 5.55 -17.17
C ALA A 176 -31.05 5.91 -15.67
N ALA A 177 -29.83 5.95 -15.07
CA ALA A 177 -29.62 6.36 -13.68
C ALA A 177 -30.07 7.80 -13.42
N THR A 178 -29.81 8.71 -14.34
CA THR A 178 -30.23 10.12 -14.22
C THR A 178 -31.74 10.26 -14.04
N ALA A 179 -32.53 9.38 -14.66
CA ALA A 179 -33.99 9.41 -14.53
C ALA A 179 -34.53 8.53 -13.39
N ALA A 180 -33.82 7.47 -13.00
CA ALA A 180 -34.25 6.52 -11.97
C ALA A 180 -33.86 7.00 -10.56
N SER A 181 -32.63 7.50 -10.35
CA SER A 181 -32.09 7.80 -9.02
C SER A 181 -32.89 8.85 -8.22
N PRO A 182 -33.48 9.92 -8.80
CA PRO A 182 -34.31 10.84 -8.03
C PRO A 182 -35.57 10.15 -7.44
N LEU A 183 -36.20 9.27 -8.20
CA LEU A 183 -37.41 8.56 -7.75
C LEU A 183 -37.09 7.57 -6.62
N ILE A 184 -36.01 6.80 -6.76
CA ILE A 184 -35.53 5.84 -5.77
C ILE A 184 -35.11 6.57 -4.48
N SER A 185 -34.38 7.67 -4.62
CA SER A 185 -33.95 8.51 -3.49
C SER A 185 -35.13 9.11 -2.71
N GLU A 186 -36.14 9.67 -3.42
CA GLU A 186 -37.36 10.25 -2.83
C GLU A 186 -38.20 9.19 -2.08
N ALA A 187 -38.17 7.93 -2.53
CA ALA A 187 -38.85 6.81 -1.86
C ALA A 187 -38.12 6.31 -0.61
N GLY A 188 -36.98 6.93 -0.24
CA GLY A 188 -36.17 6.51 0.90
C GLY A 188 -35.30 5.28 0.63
N MET A 189 -35.32 4.71 -0.58
CA MET A 189 -34.55 3.55 -0.98
C MET A 189 -33.11 3.95 -1.33
N VAL A 190 -32.24 2.96 -1.48
CA VAL A 190 -30.88 3.12 -2.03
C VAL A 190 -30.75 2.50 -3.41
N MET A 191 -29.80 3.00 -4.20
CA MET A 191 -29.48 2.49 -5.52
C MET A 191 -27.96 2.40 -5.66
N ILE A 192 -27.43 1.22 -5.96
CA ILE A 192 -25.99 0.99 -6.13
C ILE A 192 -25.74 0.47 -7.55
N SER A 193 -24.99 1.21 -8.35
CA SER A 193 -24.66 0.80 -9.72
C SER A 193 -23.28 0.15 -9.79
N GLY A 194 -23.22 -1.00 -10.48
CA GLY A 194 -21.96 -1.65 -10.83
C GLY A 194 -21.30 -1.07 -12.10
N SER A 195 -21.97 -0.23 -12.90
CA SER A 195 -21.45 0.16 -14.22
C SER A 195 -21.72 1.60 -14.66
N ASN A 196 -22.38 2.41 -13.84
CA ASN A 196 -22.54 3.84 -14.17
C ASN A 196 -21.27 4.62 -13.83
N THR A 197 -20.67 5.29 -14.78
CA THR A 197 -19.39 5.97 -14.63
C THR A 197 -19.48 7.50 -14.69
N SER A 198 -20.62 8.07 -15.15
CA SER A 198 -20.77 9.52 -15.30
C SER A 198 -20.56 10.31 -14.00
N PRO A 199 -19.67 11.33 -13.99
CA PRO A 199 -19.45 12.22 -12.84
C PRO A 199 -20.70 12.95 -12.38
N ALA A 200 -21.64 13.18 -13.30
CA ALA A 200 -22.87 13.89 -13.02
C ALA A 200 -23.75 13.22 -11.93
N LEU A 201 -23.60 11.91 -11.74
CA LEU A 201 -24.36 11.11 -10.78
C LEU A 201 -23.82 11.15 -9.36
N THR A 202 -22.53 11.48 -9.18
CA THR A 202 -21.82 11.50 -7.90
C THR A 202 -21.14 12.85 -7.66
N SER A 203 -19.90 13.06 -8.15
CA SER A 203 -19.14 14.27 -7.90
C SER A 203 -18.13 14.61 -9.00
N ASP A 204 -17.61 15.84 -8.93
CA ASP A 204 -16.48 16.31 -9.74
C ASP A 204 -15.12 15.87 -9.21
N LEU A 205 -15.06 15.01 -8.20
CA LEU A 205 -13.88 14.58 -7.44
C LEU A 205 -13.13 15.71 -6.72
N ALA A 206 -13.62 16.95 -6.82
CA ALA A 206 -13.07 18.12 -6.13
C ALA A 206 -13.98 18.58 -4.96
N GLY A 207 -14.92 17.73 -4.54
CA GLY A 207 -15.82 17.98 -3.42
C GLY A 207 -17.12 18.69 -3.78
N THR A 208 -17.50 18.72 -5.08
CA THR A 208 -18.77 19.29 -5.54
C THR A 208 -19.66 18.17 -6.08
N ALA A 209 -20.89 18.08 -5.56
CA ALA A 209 -21.88 17.15 -6.07
C ALA A 209 -22.16 17.35 -7.56
N GLY A 210 -22.29 16.28 -8.28
CA GLY A 210 -22.72 16.28 -9.67
C GLY A 210 -24.18 16.82 -9.81
N PRO A 211 -24.55 17.35 -10.98
CA PRO A 211 -25.87 17.93 -11.18
C PRO A 211 -27.03 16.94 -11.05
N ASN A 212 -26.77 15.64 -11.16
CA ASN A 212 -27.74 14.56 -11.04
C ASN A 212 -27.47 13.68 -9.81
N TYR A 213 -26.72 14.19 -8.85
CA TYR A 213 -26.50 13.50 -7.57
C TYR A 213 -27.79 13.51 -6.72
N HIS A 214 -28.14 12.37 -6.18
CA HIS A 214 -29.23 12.19 -5.23
C HIS A 214 -28.79 11.32 -4.07
N ALA A 215 -29.07 11.75 -2.84
CA ALA A 215 -28.67 11.02 -1.62
C ALA A 215 -29.25 9.59 -1.63
N GLY A 216 -28.40 8.60 -1.36
CA GLY A 216 -28.74 7.17 -1.47
C GLY A 216 -28.43 6.56 -2.84
N TYR A 217 -27.80 7.31 -3.75
CA TYR A 217 -27.16 6.77 -4.93
C TYR A 217 -25.69 6.47 -4.64
N TYR A 218 -25.23 5.30 -5.03
CA TYR A 218 -23.85 4.82 -4.91
C TYR A 218 -23.43 4.10 -6.18
N ARG A 219 -22.11 3.92 -6.37
CA ARG A 219 -21.57 3.07 -7.42
C ARG A 219 -20.27 2.39 -7.01
N THR A 220 -20.09 1.16 -7.46
CA THR A 220 -18.82 0.43 -7.40
C THR A 220 -18.01 0.55 -8.69
N ALA A 221 -18.56 1.11 -9.75
CA ALA A 221 -17.85 1.51 -10.96
C ALA A 221 -16.97 2.74 -10.70
N HIS A 222 -15.93 2.92 -11.51
CA HIS A 222 -15.08 4.09 -11.48
C HIS A 222 -15.78 5.37 -11.96
N ASN A 223 -15.14 6.53 -11.75
CA ASN A 223 -15.59 7.82 -12.25
C ASN A 223 -14.93 8.12 -13.61
N ASP A 224 -15.71 8.60 -14.61
CA ASP A 224 -15.24 8.95 -15.97
C ASP A 224 -14.11 9.99 -15.96
N LEU A 225 -13.97 10.80 -14.92
CA LEU A 225 -12.85 11.74 -14.82
C LEU A 225 -11.51 11.00 -14.74
N TYR A 226 -11.46 9.84 -14.09
CA TYR A 226 -10.27 8.99 -14.09
C TYR A 226 -10.06 8.32 -15.44
N GLN A 227 -11.12 7.85 -16.08
CA GLN A 227 -11.02 7.16 -17.36
C GLN A 227 -10.65 8.12 -18.50
N GLY A 228 -11.22 9.32 -18.51
CA GLY A 228 -10.87 10.36 -19.47
C GLY A 228 -9.42 10.81 -19.33
N ALA A 229 -8.93 10.96 -18.07
CA ALA A 229 -7.54 11.27 -17.81
C ALA A 229 -6.61 10.12 -18.26
N ALA A 230 -6.96 8.88 -17.99
CA ALA A 230 -6.21 7.70 -18.43
C ALA A 230 -6.07 7.64 -19.95
N ALA A 231 -7.18 7.81 -20.67
CA ALA A 231 -7.20 7.80 -22.13
C ALA A 231 -6.37 8.95 -22.72
N ALA A 232 -6.47 10.16 -22.14
CA ALA A 232 -5.71 11.33 -22.56
C ALA A 232 -4.21 11.17 -22.31
N ASN A 233 -3.82 10.72 -21.13
CA ASN A 233 -2.42 10.48 -20.79
C ASN A 233 -1.82 9.37 -21.67
N PHE A 234 -2.56 8.28 -21.91
CA PHE A 234 -2.12 7.25 -22.83
C PHE A 234 -1.86 7.80 -24.24
N ALA A 235 -2.78 8.61 -24.77
CA ALA A 235 -2.66 9.24 -26.08
C ALA A 235 -1.42 10.16 -26.15
N LEU A 236 -1.21 11.00 -25.15
CA LEU A 236 -0.11 11.95 -25.09
C LEU A 236 1.23 11.27 -24.81
N ASP A 237 1.29 10.40 -23.78
CA ASP A 237 2.55 9.92 -23.23
C ASP A 237 3.04 8.62 -23.86
N VAL A 238 2.12 7.74 -24.27
CA VAL A 238 2.47 6.45 -24.86
C VAL A 238 2.43 6.53 -26.39
N LEU A 239 1.34 7.04 -26.97
CA LEU A 239 1.23 7.16 -28.42
C LEU A 239 1.97 8.40 -28.94
N GLY A 240 2.19 9.42 -28.12
CA GLY A 240 2.89 10.65 -28.50
C GLY A 240 2.10 11.53 -29.49
N VAL A 241 0.76 11.37 -29.53
CA VAL A 241 -0.11 12.14 -30.43
C VAL A 241 -0.37 13.55 -29.88
N GLY A 242 -0.34 14.54 -30.73
CA GLY A 242 -0.56 15.95 -30.37
C GLY A 242 -1.95 16.47 -30.72
N THR A 243 -2.71 15.72 -31.53
CA THR A 243 -4.06 16.14 -31.96
C THR A 243 -5.05 14.97 -31.82
N ALA A 244 -6.23 15.25 -31.29
CA ALA A 244 -7.28 14.25 -31.14
C ALA A 244 -8.66 14.82 -31.48
N ALA A 245 -9.61 13.94 -31.80
CA ALA A 245 -11.03 14.28 -31.87
C ALA A 245 -11.84 13.33 -30.99
N ALA A 246 -13.05 13.74 -30.61
CA ALA A 246 -13.96 12.91 -29.84
C ALA A 246 -15.38 12.89 -30.47
N ILE A 247 -16.03 11.72 -30.39
CA ILE A 247 -17.43 11.52 -30.80
C ILE A 247 -18.24 10.98 -29.63
N HIS A 248 -19.46 11.49 -29.39
CA HIS A 248 -20.43 11.01 -28.41
C HIS A 248 -21.85 10.95 -29.01
N ASP A 249 -22.81 10.37 -28.28
CA ASP A 249 -24.22 10.30 -28.70
C ASP A 249 -25.17 11.12 -27.82
N GLY A 250 -24.62 11.93 -26.92
CA GLY A 250 -25.36 12.79 -26.00
C GLY A 250 -25.87 12.11 -24.74
N ASP A 251 -25.64 10.81 -24.54
CA ASP A 251 -25.87 10.14 -23.23
C ASP A 251 -24.95 10.75 -22.18
N PRO A 252 -25.39 10.91 -20.92
CA PRO A 252 -24.54 11.41 -19.82
C PRO A 252 -23.19 10.69 -19.65
N TYR A 253 -23.11 9.39 -19.96
CA TYR A 253 -21.85 8.65 -20.01
C TYR A 253 -20.99 9.09 -21.19
N THR A 254 -21.49 8.92 -22.40
CA THR A 254 -20.69 9.11 -23.62
C THR A 254 -20.19 10.54 -23.76
N GLN A 255 -21.07 11.52 -23.48
CA GLN A 255 -20.72 12.95 -23.50
C GLN A 255 -19.79 13.31 -22.34
N GLY A 256 -20.05 12.78 -21.14
CA GLY A 256 -19.23 13.04 -19.95
C GLY A 256 -17.80 12.55 -20.11
N LEU A 257 -17.63 11.32 -20.57
CA LEU A 257 -16.31 10.71 -20.78
C LEU A 257 -15.57 11.35 -21.97
N ALA A 258 -16.25 11.63 -23.08
CA ALA A 258 -15.66 12.37 -24.20
C ALA A 258 -15.13 13.75 -23.74
N GLN A 259 -15.92 14.46 -22.91
CA GLN A 259 -15.51 15.77 -22.37
C GLN A 259 -14.36 15.64 -21.37
N ALA A 260 -14.36 14.61 -20.50
CA ALA A 260 -13.29 14.35 -19.57
C ALA A 260 -11.96 14.06 -20.30
N PHE A 261 -12.03 13.25 -21.37
CA PHE A 261 -10.88 13.02 -22.26
C PHE A 261 -10.39 14.33 -22.89
N ALA A 262 -11.31 15.10 -23.50
CA ALA A 262 -10.94 16.34 -24.18
C ALA A 262 -10.27 17.34 -23.22
N ASN A 263 -10.84 17.53 -22.04
CA ASN A 263 -10.30 18.42 -21.02
C ASN A 263 -8.90 17.98 -20.56
N ALA A 264 -8.71 16.68 -20.29
CA ALA A 264 -7.44 16.12 -19.85
C ALA A 264 -6.38 16.17 -20.96
N PHE A 265 -6.77 15.92 -22.22
CA PHE A 265 -5.89 15.97 -23.37
C PHE A 265 -5.39 17.39 -23.64
N GLU A 266 -6.28 18.42 -23.57
CA GLU A 266 -5.91 19.83 -23.70
C GLU A 266 -5.05 20.30 -22.52
N ALA A 267 -5.37 19.89 -21.29
CA ALA A 267 -4.57 20.21 -20.11
C ALA A 267 -3.15 19.60 -20.21
N GLY A 268 -3.01 18.43 -20.82
CA GLY A 268 -1.72 17.79 -21.11
C GLY A 268 -0.95 18.39 -22.29
N GLY A 269 -1.48 19.47 -22.91
CA GLY A 269 -0.83 20.19 -24.04
C GLY A 269 -1.19 19.66 -25.43
N GLY A 270 -2.15 18.75 -25.54
CA GLY A 270 -2.72 18.30 -26.83
C GLY A 270 -3.72 19.32 -27.38
N THR A 271 -4.21 19.07 -28.58
CA THR A 271 -5.22 19.91 -29.25
C THR A 271 -6.40 19.06 -29.69
N ILE A 272 -7.61 19.41 -29.25
CA ILE A 272 -8.85 18.80 -29.75
C ILE A 272 -9.23 19.46 -31.05
N THR A 273 -9.21 18.69 -32.14
CA THR A 273 -9.49 19.17 -33.51
C THR A 273 -10.94 18.97 -33.93
N GLY A 274 -11.71 18.19 -33.16
CA GLY A 274 -13.13 17.96 -33.35
C GLY A 274 -13.79 17.39 -32.12
N PHE A 275 -14.94 17.93 -31.73
CA PHE A 275 -15.78 17.40 -30.68
C PHE A 275 -17.21 17.41 -31.18
N THR A 276 -17.75 16.23 -31.55
CA THR A 276 -18.98 16.14 -32.30
C THR A 276 -19.89 15.02 -31.79
N ALA A 277 -21.16 15.02 -32.23
CA ALA A 277 -22.14 14.06 -31.77
C ALA A 277 -22.80 13.31 -32.93
N VAL A 278 -23.21 12.07 -32.66
CA VAL A 278 -24.16 11.29 -33.44
C VAL A 278 -25.48 11.17 -32.69
N ASN A 279 -26.56 10.76 -33.32
CA ASN A 279 -27.80 10.43 -32.61
C ASN A 279 -27.92 8.90 -32.44
N LYS A 280 -28.50 8.45 -31.33
CA LYS A 280 -28.89 7.05 -31.17
C LYS A 280 -29.78 6.60 -32.31
N GLY A 281 -29.42 5.49 -32.96
CA GLY A 281 -30.10 4.95 -34.14
C GLY A 281 -29.55 5.44 -35.48
N ASP A 282 -28.55 6.34 -35.51
CA ASP A 282 -27.85 6.70 -36.73
C ASP A 282 -27.06 5.50 -37.28
N THR A 283 -27.19 5.23 -38.58
CA THR A 283 -26.48 4.12 -39.25
C THR A 283 -25.47 4.59 -40.29
N ASP A 284 -25.53 5.86 -40.67
CA ASP A 284 -24.62 6.50 -41.64
C ASP A 284 -23.69 7.47 -40.90
N MET A 285 -22.46 6.99 -40.60
CA MET A 285 -21.43 7.72 -39.87
C MET A 285 -20.49 8.50 -40.81
N VAL A 286 -20.59 8.33 -42.13
CA VAL A 286 -19.71 9.01 -43.09
C VAL A 286 -19.75 10.53 -42.95
N PRO A 287 -20.89 11.19 -42.73
CA PRO A 287 -20.92 12.65 -42.56
C PRO A 287 -20.11 13.14 -41.36
N VAL A 288 -20.33 12.54 -40.16
CA VAL A 288 -19.62 12.94 -38.95
C VAL A 288 -18.12 12.57 -39.01
N LEU A 289 -17.79 11.41 -39.58
CA LEU A 289 -16.39 11.01 -39.77
C LEU A 289 -15.68 11.92 -40.78
N THR A 290 -16.38 12.44 -41.80
CA THR A 290 -15.82 13.42 -42.73
C THR A 290 -15.55 14.76 -42.04
N GLU A 291 -16.40 15.19 -41.12
CA GLU A 291 -16.18 16.38 -40.29
C GLU A 291 -14.94 16.20 -39.41
N VAL A 292 -14.84 15.06 -38.71
CA VAL A 292 -13.67 14.70 -37.89
C VAL A 292 -12.37 14.67 -38.71
N ALA A 293 -12.41 14.04 -39.89
CA ALA A 293 -11.27 13.96 -40.81
C ALA A 293 -10.78 15.33 -41.29
N ALA A 294 -11.67 16.31 -41.43
CA ALA A 294 -11.29 17.67 -41.80
C ALA A 294 -10.41 18.37 -40.75
N GLY A 295 -10.50 17.95 -39.48
CA GLY A 295 -9.65 18.39 -38.40
C GLY A 295 -8.25 17.75 -38.38
N GLY A 296 -8.05 16.66 -39.07
CA GLY A 296 -6.80 15.89 -39.15
C GLY A 296 -6.32 15.34 -37.82
N PRO A 297 -7.16 14.65 -37.03
CA PRO A 297 -6.74 14.12 -35.74
C PRO A 297 -5.79 12.92 -35.91
N GLU A 298 -4.78 12.84 -35.03
CA GLU A 298 -3.91 11.67 -34.92
C GLU A 298 -4.58 10.55 -34.14
N LEU A 299 -5.58 10.88 -33.26
CA LEU A 299 -6.37 9.93 -32.50
C LEU A 299 -7.85 10.33 -32.54
N LEU A 300 -8.75 9.35 -32.75
CA LEU A 300 -10.19 9.49 -32.57
C LEU A 300 -10.66 8.69 -31.38
N PHE A 301 -11.14 9.37 -30.32
CA PHE A 301 -11.75 8.77 -29.14
C PHE A 301 -13.28 8.80 -29.25
N PHE A 302 -13.90 7.63 -29.12
CA PHE A 302 -15.37 7.51 -29.22
C PHE A 302 -15.93 6.59 -28.13
N PRO A 303 -16.14 7.13 -26.92
CA PRO A 303 -16.76 6.41 -25.82
C PRO A 303 -18.27 6.30 -26.03
N ILE A 304 -18.67 5.36 -26.85
CA ILE A 304 -20.06 5.20 -27.33
C ILE A 304 -20.48 3.75 -27.09
N PHE A 305 -21.77 3.45 -27.32
CA PHE A 305 -22.29 2.08 -27.27
C PHE A 305 -22.44 1.47 -28.68
N GLN A 306 -22.72 0.18 -28.73
CA GLN A 306 -23.28 -0.48 -29.92
C GLN A 306 -24.77 -0.10 -30.07
N PRO A 307 -25.30 0.01 -31.29
CA PRO A 307 -24.64 -0.35 -32.56
C PRO A 307 -23.86 0.80 -33.23
N GLU A 308 -23.94 2.05 -32.73
CA GLU A 308 -23.29 3.21 -33.33
C GLU A 308 -21.78 3.05 -33.43
N GLY A 309 -21.15 2.45 -32.39
CA GLY A 309 -19.71 2.12 -32.39
C GLY A 309 -19.31 1.20 -33.52
N ASP A 310 -20.14 0.20 -33.85
CA ASP A 310 -19.90 -0.70 -35.00
C ASP A 310 -19.87 0.08 -36.30
N PHE A 311 -20.82 0.99 -36.49
CA PHE A 311 -20.92 1.79 -37.72
C PHE A 311 -19.77 2.80 -37.84
N ILE A 312 -19.31 3.35 -36.72
CA ILE A 312 -18.14 4.24 -36.70
C ILE A 312 -16.91 3.49 -37.22
N ILE A 313 -16.56 2.34 -36.64
CA ILE A 313 -15.34 1.64 -37.01
C ILE A 313 -15.38 1.05 -38.39
N GLN A 314 -16.53 0.48 -38.80
CA GLN A 314 -16.74 -0.09 -40.13
C GLN A 314 -16.68 0.97 -41.24
N GLN A 315 -17.13 2.21 -40.98
CA GLN A 315 -17.19 3.27 -41.95
C GLN A 315 -15.96 4.19 -41.96
N ALA A 316 -15.16 4.18 -40.87
CA ALA A 316 -13.96 5.03 -40.76
C ALA A 316 -12.98 4.82 -41.92
N SER A 317 -12.79 3.58 -42.37
CA SER A 317 -11.91 3.23 -43.49
C SER A 317 -12.40 3.77 -44.86
N GLN A 318 -13.65 4.19 -44.93
CA GLN A 318 -14.24 4.77 -46.14
C GLN A 318 -14.04 6.28 -46.26
N VAL A 319 -13.56 6.92 -45.22
CA VAL A 319 -13.38 8.37 -45.10
C VAL A 319 -11.91 8.75 -45.28
N PRO A 320 -11.56 9.39 -46.44
CA PRO A 320 -10.19 9.83 -46.64
C PRO A 320 -9.72 10.80 -45.58
N GLY A 321 -8.53 10.55 -45.02
CA GLY A 321 -7.92 11.36 -43.98
C GLY A 321 -7.95 10.72 -42.59
N LEU A 322 -8.69 9.59 -42.44
CA LEU A 322 -8.65 8.77 -41.21
C LEU A 322 -7.77 7.52 -41.35
N ASP A 323 -7.13 7.28 -42.49
CA ASP A 323 -6.32 6.09 -42.76
C ASP A 323 -5.14 5.89 -41.79
N SER A 324 -4.67 6.98 -41.15
CA SER A 324 -3.58 6.97 -40.18
C SER A 324 -4.01 7.41 -38.76
N THR A 325 -5.29 7.63 -38.57
CA THR A 325 -5.84 8.03 -37.28
C THR A 325 -5.93 6.80 -36.37
N THR A 326 -5.36 6.87 -35.20
CA THR A 326 -5.51 5.82 -34.16
C THR A 326 -6.95 5.83 -33.65
N MET A 327 -7.59 4.67 -33.62
CA MET A 327 -8.95 4.52 -33.09
C MET A 327 -8.88 4.07 -31.63
N MET A 328 -9.59 4.76 -30.77
CA MET A 328 -9.68 4.42 -29.35
C MET A 328 -11.12 4.49 -28.87
N ALA A 329 -11.55 3.46 -28.17
CA ALA A 329 -12.87 3.39 -27.55
C ALA A 329 -12.77 3.29 -26.03
N ALA A 330 -13.90 3.10 -25.34
CA ALA A 330 -14.00 3.02 -23.91
C ALA A 330 -14.76 1.76 -23.47
N ASP A 331 -15.03 1.65 -22.17
CA ASP A 331 -15.70 0.49 -21.54
C ASP A 331 -17.07 0.15 -22.15
N GLY A 332 -17.81 1.11 -22.68
CA GLY A 332 -19.06 0.86 -23.41
C GLY A 332 -18.91 -0.03 -24.65
N LEU A 333 -17.70 -0.09 -25.21
CA LEU A 333 -17.36 -0.96 -26.36
C LEU A 333 -16.34 -2.05 -25.97
N LEU A 334 -15.92 -2.12 -24.69
CA LEU A 334 -15.04 -3.15 -24.17
C LEU A 334 -15.85 -4.44 -23.91
N ASN A 335 -16.26 -5.09 -24.98
CA ASN A 335 -17.03 -6.33 -24.91
C ASN A 335 -16.67 -7.29 -26.05
N SER A 336 -16.94 -8.58 -25.81
CA SER A 336 -16.56 -9.65 -26.73
C SER A 336 -17.22 -9.56 -28.10
N ASN A 337 -18.41 -8.97 -28.22
CA ASN A 337 -19.13 -8.85 -29.52
C ASN A 337 -18.48 -7.78 -30.40
N TYR A 338 -18.14 -6.63 -29.81
CA TYR A 338 -17.50 -5.54 -30.54
C TYR A 338 -16.07 -5.90 -30.93
N MET A 339 -15.30 -6.44 -29.97
CA MET A 339 -13.91 -6.80 -30.20
C MET A 339 -13.73 -7.98 -31.18
N ALA A 340 -14.79 -8.75 -31.49
CA ALA A 340 -14.77 -9.79 -32.52
C ALA A 340 -14.90 -9.25 -33.95
N LEU A 341 -15.13 -7.96 -34.14
CA LEU A 341 -15.14 -7.33 -35.44
C LEU A 341 -13.71 -7.18 -35.96
N ALA A 342 -13.47 -7.59 -37.21
CA ALA A 342 -12.13 -7.49 -37.80
C ALA A 342 -11.63 -6.03 -37.93
N GLU A 343 -12.55 -5.08 -38.02
CA GLU A 343 -12.26 -3.65 -38.14
C GLU A 343 -11.73 -3.04 -36.83
N THR A 344 -11.88 -3.74 -35.70
CA THR A 344 -11.38 -3.26 -34.38
C THR A 344 -9.93 -3.62 -34.15
N GLU A 345 -9.31 -4.46 -34.97
CA GLU A 345 -7.88 -4.80 -34.83
C GLU A 345 -6.99 -3.55 -34.93
N GLY A 346 -6.10 -3.39 -33.96
CA GLY A 346 -5.25 -2.21 -33.84
C GLY A 346 -5.83 -1.07 -33.00
N MET A 347 -7.08 -1.22 -32.50
CA MET A 347 -7.69 -0.25 -31.58
C MET A 347 -7.13 -0.37 -30.16
N TYR A 348 -7.40 0.68 -29.39
CA TYR A 348 -7.21 0.72 -27.94
C TYR A 348 -8.54 0.90 -27.22
N PHE A 349 -8.65 0.32 -26.01
CA PHE A 349 -9.83 0.45 -25.17
C PHE A 349 -9.44 0.86 -23.77
N SER A 350 -10.02 1.93 -23.25
CA SER A 350 -9.92 2.27 -21.82
C SER A 350 -11.08 1.65 -21.05
N GLY A 351 -10.84 1.27 -19.80
CA GLY A 351 -11.87 0.69 -18.94
C GLY A 351 -11.36 0.33 -17.56
N PRO A 352 -12.21 -0.27 -16.71
CA PRO A 352 -11.77 -0.73 -15.40
C PRO A 352 -10.70 -1.82 -15.51
N ASP A 353 -9.84 -1.92 -14.50
CA ASP A 353 -8.90 -3.03 -14.43
C ASP A 353 -9.65 -4.34 -14.11
N ILE A 354 -9.61 -5.28 -15.03
CA ILE A 354 -10.28 -6.58 -14.89
C ILE A 354 -9.36 -7.69 -14.36
N ARG A 355 -8.15 -7.36 -13.95
CA ARG A 355 -7.17 -8.28 -13.38
C ARG A 355 -7.33 -8.32 -11.86
N TYR A 356 -8.31 -9.05 -11.39
CA TYR A 356 -8.69 -9.08 -9.98
C TYR A 356 -7.73 -9.89 -9.10
N GLY A 357 -6.82 -10.68 -9.67
CA GLY A 357 -5.80 -11.45 -8.95
C GLY A 357 -6.39 -12.33 -7.86
N THR A 358 -5.87 -12.20 -6.66
CA THR A 358 -6.33 -12.94 -5.46
C THR A 358 -7.35 -12.18 -4.63
N ASN A 359 -7.91 -11.08 -5.12
CA ASN A 359 -8.96 -10.35 -4.42
C ASN A 359 -10.15 -11.27 -4.11
N TYR A 360 -10.76 -11.05 -2.97
CA TYR A 360 -11.94 -11.78 -2.55
C TYR A 360 -12.95 -10.83 -1.90
N ASN A 361 -14.22 -11.16 -2.04
CA ASN A 361 -15.31 -10.46 -1.35
C ASN A 361 -15.34 -10.89 0.11
N GLN A 362 -15.23 -9.96 1.05
CA GLN A 362 -15.12 -10.28 2.48
C GLN A 362 -16.37 -10.91 3.07
N SER A 363 -17.57 -10.61 2.53
CA SER A 363 -18.84 -11.10 3.07
C SER A 363 -19.17 -12.51 2.61
N THR A 364 -18.62 -12.95 1.46
CA THR A 364 -18.89 -14.26 0.87
C THR A 364 -17.65 -15.15 0.74
N GLY A 365 -16.44 -14.57 0.80
CA GLY A 365 -15.18 -15.25 0.50
C GLY A 365 -14.98 -15.55 -0.99
N GLN A 366 -15.84 -15.04 -1.88
CA GLN A 366 -15.80 -15.35 -3.31
C GLN A 366 -14.69 -14.59 -4.01
N THR A 367 -13.95 -15.29 -4.88
CA THR A 367 -12.92 -14.71 -5.75
C THR A 367 -13.42 -14.59 -7.19
N ALA A 368 -12.70 -13.83 -8.04
CA ALA A 368 -13.04 -13.72 -9.46
C ALA A 368 -13.07 -15.07 -10.18
N ASP A 369 -12.06 -15.92 -9.95
CA ASP A 369 -11.98 -17.25 -10.57
C ASP A 369 -13.14 -18.16 -10.15
N ALA A 370 -13.51 -18.14 -8.86
CA ALA A 370 -14.62 -18.92 -8.35
C ALA A 370 -15.97 -18.40 -8.88
N PHE A 371 -16.15 -17.08 -8.98
CA PHE A 371 -17.30 -16.47 -9.63
C PHE A 371 -17.44 -16.89 -11.10
N LEU A 372 -16.36 -16.75 -11.89
CA LEU A 372 -16.36 -17.14 -13.30
C LEU A 372 -16.66 -18.62 -13.49
N ALA A 373 -16.14 -19.47 -12.62
CA ALA A 373 -16.46 -20.91 -12.63
C ALA A 373 -17.96 -21.16 -12.35
N ALA A 374 -18.54 -20.47 -11.36
CA ALA A 374 -19.96 -20.58 -11.05
C ALA A 374 -20.83 -20.01 -12.18
N TYR A 375 -20.47 -18.87 -12.72
CA TYR A 375 -21.14 -18.22 -13.85
C TYR A 375 -21.19 -19.15 -15.07
N ASN A 376 -20.05 -19.71 -15.47
CA ASN A 376 -19.97 -20.63 -16.59
C ASN A 376 -20.73 -21.95 -16.34
N ALA A 377 -20.71 -22.45 -15.09
CA ALA A 377 -21.45 -23.66 -14.72
C ALA A 377 -22.98 -23.46 -14.84
N GLU A 378 -23.49 -22.28 -14.52
CA GLU A 378 -24.92 -21.99 -14.53
C GLU A 378 -25.43 -21.64 -15.94
N TRP A 379 -24.71 -20.79 -16.69
CA TRP A 379 -25.16 -20.26 -17.97
C TRP A 379 -24.43 -20.79 -19.20
N GLY A 380 -23.28 -21.49 -19.01
CA GLY A 380 -22.53 -22.12 -20.10
C GLY A 380 -21.74 -21.17 -20.97
N GLU A 381 -21.48 -19.95 -20.50
CA GLU A 381 -20.75 -18.90 -21.19
C GLU A 381 -20.00 -18.03 -20.16
N ASP A 382 -19.00 -17.29 -20.60
CA ASP A 382 -18.32 -16.29 -19.77
C ASP A 382 -19.04 -14.92 -19.89
N PRO A 383 -18.89 -14.01 -18.90
CA PRO A 383 -19.45 -12.66 -18.97
C PRO A 383 -18.93 -11.90 -20.20
N ALA A 384 -19.85 -11.30 -20.97
CA ALA A 384 -19.48 -10.60 -22.21
C ALA A 384 -18.84 -9.23 -22.00
N ALA A 385 -19.00 -8.62 -20.81
CA ALA A 385 -18.51 -7.30 -20.45
C ALA A 385 -17.98 -7.27 -19.00
N PRO A 386 -17.16 -6.27 -18.58
CA PRO A 386 -16.33 -6.35 -17.38
C PRO A 386 -17.03 -6.10 -16.03
N PHE A 387 -18.25 -5.52 -16.01
CA PHE A 387 -18.84 -4.97 -14.77
C PHE A 387 -19.60 -5.97 -13.88
N TRP A 388 -19.54 -7.25 -14.17
CA TRP A 388 -20.14 -8.32 -13.36
C TRP A 388 -19.59 -8.36 -11.92
N ALA A 389 -18.26 -8.19 -11.74
CA ALA A 389 -17.61 -8.16 -10.43
C ALA A 389 -18.06 -6.95 -9.61
N HIS A 390 -18.17 -5.79 -10.25
CA HIS A 390 -18.66 -4.56 -9.63
C HIS A 390 -20.12 -4.71 -9.15
N SER A 391 -20.97 -5.36 -9.96
CA SER A 391 -22.36 -5.63 -9.58
C SER A 391 -22.48 -6.68 -8.46
N TYR A 392 -21.56 -7.65 -8.41
CA TYR A 392 -21.46 -8.61 -7.31
C TYR A 392 -21.14 -7.88 -5.99
N ASP A 393 -20.06 -7.08 -5.99
CA ASP A 393 -19.64 -6.33 -4.80
C ASP A 393 -20.70 -5.28 -4.39
N ALA A 394 -21.33 -4.58 -5.33
CA ALA A 394 -22.45 -3.68 -5.07
C ALA A 394 -23.60 -4.39 -4.31
N THR A 395 -23.87 -5.65 -4.68
CA THR A 395 -24.91 -6.45 -4.06
C THR A 395 -24.55 -6.83 -2.65
N THR A 396 -23.33 -7.32 -2.41
CA THR A 396 -22.89 -7.70 -1.06
C THR A 396 -22.83 -6.50 -0.13
N LEU A 397 -22.41 -5.31 -0.60
CA LEU A 397 -22.50 -4.06 0.16
C LEU A 397 -23.93 -3.72 0.57
N LEU A 398 -24.91 -3.89 -0.33
CA LEU A 398 -26.31 -3.68 -0.01
C LEU A 398 -26.81 -4.68 1.02
N LEU A 399 -26.41 -5.96 0.90
CA LEU A 399 -26.83 -7.01 1.82
C LEU A 399 -26.24 -6.81 3.23
N ASP A 400 -24.99 -6.40 3.34
CA ASP A 400 -24.36 -6.01 4.62
C ASP A 400 -25.10 -4.81 5.24
N ALA A 401 -25.41 -3.80 4.44
CA ALA A 401 -26.15 -2.64 4.92
C ALA A 401 -27.57 -3.00 5.41
N ILE A 402 -28.23 -3.93 4.73
CA ILE A 402 -29.53 -4.46 5.16
C ILE A 402 -29.39 -5.22 6.49
N ALA A 403 -28.36 -6.07 6.63
CA ALA A 403 -28.13 -6.82 7.86
C ALA A 403 -27.87 -5.87 9.04
N ALA A 404 -26.96 -4.90 8.88
CA ALA A 404 -26.61 -3.92 9.90
C ALA A 404 -27.80 -3.01 10.32
N ALA A 405 -28.70 -2.71 9.38
CA ALA A 405 -29.84 -1.84 9.61
C ALA A 405 -31.12 -2.60 10.04
N SER A 406 -31.01 -3.88 10.40
CA SER A 406 -32.13 -4.75 10.72
C SER A 406 -32.20 -5.12 12.21
N TYR A 407 -33.41 -5.40 12.70
CA TYR A 407 -33.64 -6.00 14.02
C TYR A 407 -34.86 -6.93 14.01
N ASP A 408 -34.89 -7.90 14.93
CA ASP A 408 -36.04 -8.79 15.11
C ASP A 408 -37.06 -8.17 16.06
N ASP A 409 -38.30 -7.94 15.60
CA ASP A 409 -39.44 -7.51 16.38
C ASP A 409 -40.43 -8.69 16.52
N GLY A 410 -40.10 -9.63 17.40
CA GLY A 410 -40.95 -10.76 17.75
C GLY A 410 -41.19 -11.77 16.61
N GLY A 411 -40.21 -11.98 15.78
CA GLY A 411 -40.21 -12.87 14.60
C GLY A 411 -40.54 -12.16 13.27
N THR A 412 -40.63 -10.85 13.29
CA THR A 412 -40.68 -9.98 12.10
C THR A 412 -39.38 -9.25 11.97
N LEU A 413 -38.68 -9.41 10.87
CA LEU A 413 -37.48 -8.63 10.58
C LEU A 413 -37.88 -7.21 10.17
N VAL A 414 -37.35 -6.23 10.85
CA VAL A 414 -37.58 -4.80 10.54
C VAL A 414 -36.28 -4.21 10.01
N ILE A 415 -36.33 -3.61 8.83
CA ILE A 415 -35.21 -3.03 8.13
C ILE A 415 -35.40 -1.52 8.08
N ASP A 416 -34.49 -0.75 8.66
CA ASP A 416 -34.52 0.73 8.66
C ASP A 416 -33.79 1.27 7.42
N ARG A 417 -34.49 1.95 6.51
CA ARG A 417 -33.90 2.51 5.30
C ARG A 417 -32.88 3.62 5.57
N ALA A 418 -33.03 4.38 6.67
CA ALA A 418 -32.04 5.37 7.06
C ALA A 418 -30.75 4.68 7.52
N GLY A 419 -30.86 3.57 8.26
CA GLY A 419 -29.74 2.75 8.66
C GLY A 419 -28.99 2.15 7.46
N VAL A 420 -29.71 1.67 6.44
CA VAL A 420 -29.08 1.17 5.19
C VAL A 420 -28.22 2.26 4.55
N ARG A 421 -28.72 3.51 4.46
CA ARG A 421 -27.92 4.64 3.93
C ARG A 421 -26.74 5.00 4.82
N GLU A 422 -26.93 4.96 6.15
CA GLU A 422 -25.88 5.26 7.11
C GLU A 422 -24.73 4.25 7.01
N HIS A 423 -25.05 2.95 6.90
CA HIS A 423 -24.05 1.92 6.70
C HIS A 423 -23.26 2.15 5.41
N LEU A 424 -23.95 2.36 4.28
CA LEU A 424 -23.27 2.59 2.99
C LEU A 424 -22.40 3.85 2.99
N ASN A 425 -22.79 4.92 3.69
CA ASN A 425 -21.96 6.12 3.85
C ASN A 425 -20.74 5.88 4.74
N SER A 426 -20.73 4.83 5.56
CA SER A 426 -19.63 4.50 6.46
C SER A 426 -18.66 3.45 5.91
N VAL A 427 -18.92 2.92 4.70
CA VAL A 427 -18.07 1.88 4.08
C VAL A 427 -16.68 2.43 3.83
N THR A 428 -15.69 1.79 4.48
CA THR A 428 -14.27 2.05 4.30
C THR A 428 -13.52 0.72 4.24
N ASP A 429 -12.57 0.61 3.31
CA ASP A 429 -11.65 -0.52 3.18
C ASP A 429 -12.34 -1.90 3.07
N TYR A 430 -13.55 -1.94 2.51
CA TYR A 430 -14.26 -3.18 2.27
C TYR A 430 -13.55 -3.99 1.18
N SER A 431 -13.15 -5.22 1.50
CA SER A 431 -12.54 -6.12 0.51
C SER A 431 -13.60 -6.68 -0.44
N GLY A 432 -13.54 -6.28 -1.69
CA GLY A 432 -14.36 -6.79 -2.78
C GLY A 432 -13.53 -7.55 -3.82
N ILE A 433 -14.20 -8.24 -4.75
CA ILE A 433 -13.54 -8.84 -5.93
C ILE A 433 -12.80 -7.75 -6.74
N ILE A 434 -13.38 -6.54 -6.82
CA ILE A 434 -12.77 -5.41 -7.53
C ILE A 434 -11.62 -4.76 -6.77
N GLY A 435 -11.31 -5.19 -5.55
CA GLY A 435 -10.31 -4.61 -4.66
C GLY A 435 -10.92 -3.92 -3.45
N LEU A 436 -10.18 -3.03 -2.81
CA LEU A 436 -10.68 -2.27 -1.67
C LEU A 436 -11.71 -1.22 -2.12
N ILE A 437 -12.84 -1.20 -1.41
CA ILE A 437 -13.98 -0.34 -1.70
C ILE A 437 -14.15 0.63 -0.52
N THR A 438 -14.13 1.92 -0.80
CA THR A 438 -14.40 2.99 0.17
C THR A 438 -15.34 3.99 -0.47
N CYS A 439 -16.47 4.27 0.16
CA CYS A 439 -17.44 5.20 -0.36
C CYS A 439 -17.13 6.64 0.07
N ASP A 440 -17.11 7.56 -0.87
CA ASP A 440 -16.99 8.98 -0.59
C ASP A 440 -18.35 9.62 -0.18
N ALA A 441 -18.32 10.90 0.17
CA ALA A 441 -19.53 11.64 0.59
C ALA A 441 -20.62 11.75 -0.50
N PHE A 442 -20.31 11.39 -1.73
CA PHE A 442 -21.20 11.46 -2.89
C PHE A 442 -21.53 10.10 -3.49
N GLY A 443 -21.12 9.01 -2.82
CA GLY A 443 -21.43 7.65 -3.22
C GLY A 443 -20.51 7.07 -4.32
N ASP A 444 -19.36 7.68 -4.59
CA ASP A 444 -18.29 7.03 -5.35
C ASP A 444 -17.58 6.01 -4.44
N CYS A 445 -17.76 4.72 -4.73
CA CYS A 445 -17.17 3.63 -3.94
C CYS A 445 -16.15 2.80 -4.74
N GLY A 446 -16.09 2.98 -6.06
CA GLY A 446 -15.34 2.13 -6.98
C GLY A 446 -13.83 2.32 -6.97
N SER A 447 -13.12 1.33 -7.49
CA SER A 447 -11.70 1.42 -7.76
C SER A 447 -11.42 2.54 -8.76
N GLN A 448 -10.38 3.34 -8.48
CA GLN A 448 -9.94 4.42 -9.37
C GLN A 448 -8.97 3.93 -10.44
N LYS A 449 -8.65 2.64 -10.47
CA LYS A 449 -7.69 2.06 -11.40
C LYS A 449 -8.32 1.84 -12.76
N ILE A 450 -7.75 2.49 -13.76
CA ILE A 450 -8.14 2.38 -15.17
C ILE A 450 -7.01 1.73 -15.96
N THR A 451 -7.35 0.84 -16.86
CA THR A 451 -6.40 0.26 -17.81
C THR A 451 -6.74 0.65 -19.25
N VAL A 452 -5.72 0.70 -20.10
CA VAL A 452 -5.88 0.73 -21.55
C VAL A 452 -5.33 -0.58 -22.10
N ILE A 453 -6.14 -1.30 -22.85
CA ILE A 453 -5.73 -2.51 -23.54
C ILE A 453 -5.50 -2.24 -25.03
N GLY A 454 -4.53 -2.93 -25.61
CA GLY A 454 -4.27 -2.94 -27.04
C GLY A 454 -4.91 -4.18 -27.69
N HIS A 455 -5.77 -3.99 -28.68
CA HIS A 455 -6.49 -5.06 -29.36
C HIS A 455 -5.81 -5.40 -30.70
N ALA A 456 -5.14 -6.54 -30.76
CA ALA A 456 -4.33 -6.93 -31.92
C ALA A 456 -4.97 -8.00 -32.81
N ASP A 457 -5.85 -8.84 -32.27
CA ASP A 457 -6.44 -10.00 -32.97
C ASP A 457 -7.90 -10.19 -32.53
N SER A 458 -8.82 -9.94 -33.44
CA SER A 458 -10.27 -10.12 -33.24
C SER A 458 -10.67 -11.59 -33.01
N GLY A 459 -9.80 -12.53 -33.32
CA GLY A 459 -9.97 -13.96 -33.07
C GLY A 459 -9.50 -14.40 -31.69
N ASP A 460 -8.76 -13.56 -30.93
CA ASP A 460 -8.26 -13.85 -29.58
C ASP A 460 -8.50 -12.68 -28.62
N ILE A 461 -9.74 -12.58 -28.17
CA ILE A 461 -10.17 -11.53 -27.24
C ILE A 461 -9.53 -11.71 -25.86
N ALA A 462 -9.25 -12.94 -25.43
CA ALA A 462 -8.60 -13.21 -24.16
C ALA A 462 -7.16 -12.65 -24.15
N ALA A 463 -6.40 -12.83 -25.24
CA ALA A 463 -5.09 -12.22 -25.39
C ALA A 463 -5.17 -10.68 -25.39
N SER A 464 -6.20 -10.10 -26.02
CA SER A 464 -6.42 -8.66 -26.01
C SER A 464 -6.74 -8.11 -24.62
N ASN A 465 -7.57 -8.80 -23.83
CA ASN A 465 -7.90 -8.43 -22.45
C ASN A 465 -6.67 -8.52 -21.52
N ALA A 466 -5.75 -9.44 -21.81
CA ALA A 466 -4.48 -9.57 -21.08
C ALA A 466 -3.42 -8.54 -21.54
N ASN A 467 -3.58 -7.93 -22.72
CA ASN A 467 -2.62 -6.98 -23.28
C ASN A 467 -2.85 -5.56 -22.76
N VAL A 468 -2.61 -5.35 -21.47
CA VAL A 468 -2.66 -4.02 -20.86
C VAL A 468 -1.43 -3.23 -21.30
N VAL A 469 -1.61 -2.14 -22.01
CA VAL A 469 -0.56 -1.28 -22.54
C VAL A 469 -0.38 0.00 -21.74
N TYR A 470 -1.33 0.31 -20.84
CA TYR A 470 -1.24 1.46 -19.94
C TYR A 470 -2.14 1.24 -18.72
N GLU A 471 -1.66 1.70 -17.57
CA GLU A 471 -2.41 1.73 -16.32
C GLU A 471 -2.43 3.14 -15.76
N TYR A 472 -3.56 3.53 -15.22
CA TYR A 472 -3.78 4.79 -14.55
C TYR A 472 -4.40 4.52 -13.17
N ALA A 473 -3.68 4.86 -12.11
CA ALA A 473 -4.17 4.74 -10.74
C ALA A 473 -3.77 6.02 -9.99
N PRO A 474 -4.60 7.06 -9.98
CA PRO A 474 -4.32 8.28 -9.25
C PRO A 474 -4.48 8.01 -7.74
N GLY A 475 -3.39 8.08 -7.01
CA GLY A 475 -3.36 7.96 -5.55
C GLY A 475 -3.61 6.54 -5.04
N GLY A 476 -2.62 5.95 -4.34
CA GLY A 476 -2.86 4.76 -3.55
C GLY A 476 -4.01 5.01 -2.57
N SER A 477 -4.92 4.05 -2.44
CA SER A 477 -6.11 4.02 -1.62
C SER A 477 -6.03 4.83 -0.32
N SER A 478 -6.42 6.08 -0.37
CA SER A 478 -6.97 6.85 0.75
C SER A 478 -7.63 8.09 0.16
N PHE A 479 -8.95 8.15 0.25
CA PHE A 479 -9.71 9.37 -0.01
C PHE A 479 -9.39 10.38 1.10
N GLY A 480 -8.43 11.26 0.88
CA GLY A 480 -8.09 12.38 1.73
C GLY A 480 -7.91 13.62 0.89
N GLU A 481 -8.88 14.53 1.03
CA GLU A 481 -8.88 15.94 0.60
C GLU A 481 -8.20 16.28 -0.74
N GLY A 482 -9.04 16.53 -1.74
CA GLY A 482 -8.90 17.50 -2.82
C GLY A 482 -7.51 17.72 -3.40
N ASN A 483 -6.99 16.77 -4.14
CA ASN A 483 -6.01 17.09 -5.16
C ASN A 483 -6.69 16.97 -6.53
N LEU A 484 -7.00 18.11 -7.14
CA LEU A 484 -7.11 18.24 -8.57
C LEU A 484 -5.94 17.43 -9.17
N VAL A 485 -6.26 16.40 -9.97
CA VAL A 485 -5.23 15.74 -10.78
C VAL A 485 -4.74 16.79 -11.77
N VAL A 486 -3.70 17.51 -11.37
CA VAL A 486 -2.84 18.17 -12.34
C VAL A 486 -2.28 17.02 -13.15
N PRO A 487 -2.45 16.99 -14.50
CA PRO A 487 -1.85 15.96 -15.34
C PRO A 487 -0.40 15.82 -14.92
N ALA A 488 0.06 14.60 -14.63
CA ALA A 488 1.44 14.40 -14.21
C ALA A 488 2.32 15.01 -15.29
N ALA A 489 3.00 16.08 -14.97
CA ALA A 489 3.83 16.78 -15.94
C ALA A 489 4.83 15.77 -16.50
N LYS A 490 5.03 15.77 -17.82
CA LYS A 490 5.90 14.78 -18.49
C LYS A 490 7.29 14.82 -17.87
N PRO A 491 7.92 13.65 -17.54
CA PRO A 491 9.28 13.64 -17.05
C PRO A 491 10.19 14.49 -17.92
N GLN A 492 10.90 15.43 -17.31
CA GLN A 492 11.82 16.33 -17.99
C GLN A 492 13.27 15.88 -17.73
N TYR A 493 14.11 15.96 -18.76
CA TYR A 493 15.53 15.70 -18.56
C TYR A 493 16.22 16.94 -18.03
N GLY A 494 17.16 16.73 -17.13
CA GLY A 494 17.99 17.77 -16.60
C GLY A 494 17.86 17.98 -15.10
N GLY A 495 18.57 18.97 -14.61
CA GLY A 495 18.55 19.38 -13.22
C GLY A 495 19.38 18.53 -12.27
N THR A 496 19.50 19.07 -11.07
CA THR A 496 20.25 18.48 -9.96
C THR A 496 19.36 18.39 -8.74
N VAL A 497 19.41 17.26 -8.03
CA VAL A 497 18.81 17.11 -6.71
C VAL A 497 19.92 17.15 -5.65
N VAL A 498 19.78 18.04 -4.66
CA VAL A 498 20.69 18.16 -3.52
C VAL A 498 20.03 17.57 -2.30
N ILE A 499 20.58 16.48 -1.76
CA ILE A 499 20.00 15.71 -0.68
C ILE A 499 20.77 15.92 0.62
N GLY A 500 20.09 16.38 1.66
CA GLY A 500 20.63 16.40 3.02
C GLY A 500 20.57 15.01 3.65
N LEU A 501 21.73 14.46 4.04
CA LEU A 501 21.84 13.15 4.69
C LEU A 501 22.04 13.28 6.20
N GLU A 502 21.62 12.26 6.97
CA GLU A 502 21.83 12.21 8.41
C GLU A 502 23.29 11.92 8.79
N ALA A 503 24.06 11.27 7.92
CA ALA A 503 25.44 10.92 8.18
C ALA A 503 26.25 10.78 6.87
N GLU A 504 27.57 10.81 6.98
CA GLU A 504 28.48 10.41 5.90
C GLU A 504 28.47 8.90 5.71
N ALA A 505 28.64 8.44 4.46
CA ALA A 505 28.79 7.02 4.18
C ALA A 505 30.16 6.51 4.65
N VAL A 506 30.18 5.39 5.37
CA VAL A 506 31.39 4.75 5.85
C VAL A 506 32.32 4.33 4.72
N GLY A 507 31.73 3.82 3.63
CA GLY A 507 32.40 3.41 2.41
C GLY A 507 31.41 3.09 1.30
N LEU A 508 31.92 2.75 0.11
CA LEU A 508 31.11 2.50 -1.09
C LEU A 508 31.32 1.10 -1.69
N ARG A 509 31.72 0.14 -0.85
CA ARG A 509 31.96 -1.27 -1.25
C ARG A 509 30.80 -2.14 -0.76
N PRO A 510 29.90 -2.61 -1.63
CA PRO A 510 28.70 -3.34 -1.23
C PRO A 510 28.96 -4.59 -0.38
N TRP A 511 30.11 -5.27 -0.58
CA TRP A 511 30.45 -6.51 0.11
C TRP A 511 31.16 -6.31 1.46
N GLU A 512 31.74 -5.14 1.68
CA GLU A 512 32.63 -4.88 2.81
C GLU A 512 32.02 -3.90 3.82
N ASP A 513 31.54 -2.76 3.32
CA ASP A 513 31.18 -1.63 4.16
C ASP A 513 29.82 -1.84 4.82
N ALA A 514 29.83 -1.58 6.12
CA ALA A 514 28.63 -1.58 6.91
C ALA A 514 27.86 -0.27 6.68
N CYS A 515 26.71 -0.33 5.99
CA CYS A 515 25.94 0.83 5.64
C CYS A 515 24.71 1.05 6.51
N ALA A 516 24.46 2.32 6.86
CA ALA A 516 23.15 2.84 7.29
C ALA A 516 22.38 3.42 6.08
N SER A 517 21.20 3.98 6.31
CA SER A 517 20.32 4.52 5.27
C SER A 517 21.02 5.49 4.31
N SER A 518 21.79 6.43 4.86
CA SER A 518 22.55 7.42 4.09
C SER A 518 23.51 6.80 3.08
N CYS A 519 24.12 5.67 3.43
CA CYS A 519 24.98 4.93 2.53
C CYS A 519 24.17 4.16 1.48
N TYR A 520 23.08 3.48 1.89
CA TYR A 520 22.23 2.74 0.94
C TYR A 520 21.57 3.66 -0.07
N THR A 521 21.19 4.87 0.32
CA THR A 521 20.67 5.91 -0.58
C THR A 521 21.67 6.23 -1.70
N MET A 522 22.97 6.28 -1.41
CA MET A 522 24.01 6.50 -2.43
C MET A 522 24.32 5.22 -3.22
N LEU A 523 24.49 4.08 -2.54
CA LEU A 523 24.80 2.81 -3.20
C LEU A 523 23.71 2.42 -4.20
N GLY A 524 22.44 2.61 -3.87
CA GLY A 524 21.30 2.31 -4.74
C GLY A 524 21.25 3.13 -6.02
N GLN A 525 22.06 4.21 -6.15
CA GLN A 525 22.18 4.97 -7.38
C GLN A 525 23.37 4.51 -8.23
N MET A 526 24.38 3.90 -7.62
CA MET A 526 25.57 3.40 -8.32
C MET A 526 25.48 1.93 -8.69
N PHE A 527 24.61 1.18 -8.00
CA PHE A 527 24.43 -0.26 -8.18
C PHE A 527 22.95 -0.59 -8.34
N ASP A 528 22.64 -1.36 -9.38
CA ASP A 528 21.31 -1.97 -9.49
C ASP A 528 21.29 -3.35 -8.83
N PRO A 529 20.18 -3.77 -8.21
CA PRO A 529 20.03 -5.12 -7.72
C PRO A 529 19.59 -6.08 -8.82
N LEU A 530 19.66 -7.38 -8.52
CA LEU A 530 19.12 -8.41 -9.41
C LEU A 530 17.59 -8.39 -9.43
N LEU A 531 16.96 -8.15 -8.27
CA LEU A 531 15.50 -8.06 -8.09
C LEU A 531 15.15 -6.75 -7.39
N ARG A 532 13.91 -6.32 -7.55
CA ARG A 532 13.32 -5.19 -6.82
C ARG A 532 11.98 -5.59 -6.23
N GLN A 533 11.64 -4.99 -5.10
CA GLN A 533 10.35 -5.19 -4.46
C GLN A 533 9.27 -4.38 -5.14
N ALA A 534 8.17 -5.05 -5.53
CA ALA A 534 6.93 -4.43 -5.93
C ALA A 534 6.16 -3.85 -4.73
N LYS A 535 5.19 -2.99 -4.97
CA LYS A 535 4.33 -2.45 -3.90
C LYS A 535 3.52 -3.54 -3.20
N THR A 536 3.23 -4.64 -3.89
CA THR A 536 2.58 -5.85 -3.35
C THR A 536 3.46 -6.66 -2.40
N GLY A 537 4.75 -6.34 -2.26
CA GLY A 537 5.72 -7.06 -1.43
C GLY A 537 6.52 -8.12 -2.16
N GLU A 538 6.17 -8.49 -3.37
CA GLU A 538 6.88 -9.48 -4.19
C GLU A 538 8.23 -8.94 -4.68
N TYR A 539 9.20 -9.85 -4.86
CA TYR A 539 10.50 -9.55 -5.45
C TYR A 539 10.49 -9.88 -6.93
N LEU A 540 10.44 -8.87 -7.77
CA LEU A 540 10.33 -8.99 -9.22
C LEU A 540 11.65 -8.70 -9.94
N PRO A 541 11.83 -9.21 -11.17
CA PRO A 541 13.04 -9.04 -11.95
C PRO A 541 13.42 -7.57 -12.22
N TRP A 542 14.71 -7.21 -11.90
CA TRP A 542 15.32 -5.92 -12.25
C TRP A 542 16.49 -6.12 -13.22
N LEU A 543 17.72 -6.38 -12.75
CA LEU A 543 18.83 -6.83 -13.64
C LEU A 543 18.63 -8.29 -14.09
N ALA A 544 17.94 -9.07 -13.29
CA ALA A 544 17.45 -10.36 -13.77
C ALA A 544 16.34 -10.16 -14.81
N GLU A 545 16.27 -11.04 -15.79
CA GLU A 545 15.12 -11.25 -16.68
C GLU A 545 14.14 -12.25 -16.05
N SER A 546 14.69 -13.24 -15.34
CA SER A 546 13.90 -14.22 -14.60
C SER A 546 14.69 -14.80 -13.43
N ILE A 547 13.95 -15.33 -12.45
CA ILE A 547 14.46 -16.14 -11.36
C ILE A 547 13.54 -17.37 -11.20
N VAL A 548 14.11 -18.57 -11.17
CA VAL A 548 13.36 -19.84 -11.11
C VAL A 548 14.04 -20.76 -10.11
N PRO A 549 13.32 -21.27 -9.08
CA PRO A 549 13.85 -22.29 -8.20
C PRO A 549 13.77 -23.70 -8.81
N ASN A 550 14.57 -24.61 -8.28
CA ASN A 550 14.32 -26.04 -8.44
C ASN A 550 13.15 -26.49 -7.51
N ASP A 551 12.71 -27.75 -7.66
CA ASP A 551 11.54 -28.28 -6.94
C ASP A 551 11.64 -28.22 -5.41
N ASP A 552 12.85 -28.17 -4.84
CA ASP A 552 13.09 -28.15 -3.39
C ASP A 552 13.68 -26.80 -2.89
N PHE A 553 13.68 -25.75 -3.72
CA PHE A 553 14.17 -24.42 -3.39
C PHE A 553 15.58 -24.36 -2.81
N THR A 554 16.43 -25.30 -3.22
CA THR A 554 17.85 -25.37 -2.86
C THR A 554 18.76 -24.82 -3.94
N VAL A 555 18.26 -24.64 -5.16
CA VAL A 555 18.97 -23.99 -6.27
C VAL A 555 18.04 -22.99 -6.91
N TRP A 556 18.52 -21.76 -7.07
CA TRP A 556 17.80 -20.67 -7.73
C TRP A 556 18.57 -20.27 -8.99
N THR A 557 17.97 -20.51 -10.15
CA THR A 557 18.54 -20.12 -11.44
C THR A 557 18.09 -18.71 -11.79
N VAL A 558 19.04 -17.79 -11.93
CA VAL A 558 18.84 -16.41 -12.35
C VAL A 558 19.31 -16.24 -13.79
N THR A 559 18.43 -15.73 -14.65
CA THR A 559 18.80 -15.31 -16.01
C THR A 559 18.95 -13.80 -16.03
N LEU A 560 20.10 -13.29 -16.44
CA LEU A 560 20.39 -11.85 -16.52
C LEU A 560 19.84 -11.25 -17.82
N ARG A 561 19.47 -9.98 -17.77
CA ARG A 561 19.15 -9.19 -18.97
C ARG A 561 20.38 -9.03 -19.85
N SER A 562 20.17 -9.15 -21.15
CA SER A 562 21.24 -8.92 -22.13
C SER A 562 21.53 -7.42 -22.31
N GLY A 563 22.78 -7.08 -22.61
CA GLY A 563 23.18 -5.70 -22.97
C GLY A 563 23.45 -4.77 -21.78
N VAL A 564 23.30 -5.22 -20.54
CA VAL A 564 23.67 -4.43 -19.35
C VAL A 564 25.19 -4.28 -19.27
N THR A 565 25.68 -3.06 -18.98
CA THR A 565 27.09 -2.77 -18.81
C THR A 565 27.38 -2.05 -17.49
N PHE A 566 28.55 -2.32 -16.95
CA PHE A 566 29.10 -1.55 -15.84
C PHE A 566 29.49 -0.13 -16.27
N HIS A 567 29.68 0.78 -15.32
CA HIS A 567 30.12 2.17 -15.53
C HIS A 567 31.41 2.27 -16.37
N ASN A 568 32.28 1.27 -16.33
CA ASN A 568 33.51 1.21 -17.14
C ASN A 568 33.32 0.59 -18.53
N GLY A 569 32.07 0.26 -18.93
CA GLY A 569 31.70 -0.28 -20.22
C GLY A 569 31.86 -1.79 -20.39
N LYS A 570 32.31 -2.53 -19.38
CA LYS A 570 32.32 -3.99 -19.39
C LYS A 570 30.89 -4.55 -19.29
N ALA A 571 30.62 -5.65 -19.98
CA ALA A 571 29.32 -6.32 -19.91
C ALA A 571 29.11 -7.01 -18.55
N LEU A 572 27.91 -6.94 -18.03
CA LEU A 572 27.44 -7.81 -16.93
C LEU A 572 27.16 -9.20 -17.51
N THR A 573 27.75 -10.24 -16.93
CA THR A 573 27.59 -11.64 -17.34
C THR A 573 27.40 -12.55 -16.12
N ALA A 574 26.97 -13.77 -16.34
CA ALA A 574 26.87 -14.77 -15.26
C ALA A 574 28.22 -15.04 -14.59
N GLN A 575 29.33 -15.07 -15.38
CA GLN A 575 30.68 -15.22 -14.86
C GLN A 575 31.05 -14.08 -13.89
N THR A 576 30.55 -12.85 -14.11
CA THR A 576 30.76 -11.73 -13.19
C THR A 576 30.23 -12.03 -11.80
N LEU A 577 29.02 -12.64 -11.72
CA LEU A 577 28.38 -12.97 -10.45
C LEU A 577 29.13 -14.10 -9.71
N GLU A 578 29.62 -15.08 -10.45
CA GLU A 578 30.50 -16.13 -9.92
C GLU A 578 31.81 -15.54 -9.38
N ASP A 579 32.47 -14.66 -10.15
CA ASP A 579 33.72 -14.01 -9.78
C ASP A 579 33.57 -13.04 -8.58
N MET A 580 32.38 -12.51 -8.35
CA MET A 580 32.06 -11.65 -7.19
C MET A 580 31.95 -12.46 -5.87
N PHE A 581 31.52 -13.72 -5.95
CA PHE A 581 31.20 -14.50 -4.77
C PHE A 581 32.37 -14.61 -3.74
N PRO A 582 33.64 -14.83 -4.13
CA PRO A 582 34.77 -14.79 -3.21
C PRO A 582 34.94 -13.46 -2.46
N PHE A 583 34.64 -12.31 -3.09
CA PHE A 583 34.67 -11.01 -2.41
C PHE A 583 33.56 -10.93 -1.35
N GLN A 584 32.36 -11.35 -1.70
CA GLN A 584 31.23 -11.39 -0.79
C GLN A 584 31.48 -12.33 0.39
N GLN A 585 32.08 -13.51 0.15
CA GLN A 585 32.49 -14.43 1.23
C GLN A 585 33.59 -13.87 2.15
N GLY A 586 34.50 -13.08 1.59
CA GLY A 586 35.61 -12.48 2.33
C GLY A 586 35.27 -11.17 3.02
N GLY A 587 34.23 -10.49 2.57
CA GLY A 587 33.82 -9.18 3.08
C GLY A 587 33.07 -9.27 4.39
N SER A 588 33.20 -8.25 5.22
CA SER A 588 32.57 -8.25 6.54
C SER A 588 31.03 -8.23 6.49
N SER A 589 30.48 -7.49 5.54
CA SER A 589 29.04 -7.40 5.30
C SER A 589 28.51 -8.63 4.53
N GLY A 590 29.22 -9.04 3.48
CA GLY A 590 28.83 -10.14 2.59
C GLY A 590 28.79 -11.50 3.29
N ALA A 591 29.79 -11.82 4.12
CA ALA A 591 29.87 -13.10 4.83
C ALA A 591 28.66 -13.34 5.74
N GLY A 592 28.17 -12.29 6.38
CA GLY A 592 26.98 -12.34 7.24
C GLY A 592 25.72 -12.64 6.43
N ALA A 593 25.50 -11.92 5.33
CA ALA A 593 24.34 -12.12 4.46
C ALA A 593 24.35 -13.51 3.80
N ILE A 594 25.50 -13.98 3.33
CA ILE A 594 25.66 -15.34 2.75
C ILE A 594 25.27 -16.41 3.78
N ALA A 595 25.70 -16.25 5.03
CA ALA A 595 25.36 -17.22 6.07
C ALA A 595 23.87 -17.21 6.40
N THR A 596 23.24 -16.03 6.43
CA THR A 596 21.81 -15.86 6.70
C THR A 596 20.96 -16.43 5.55
N ALA A 597 21.35 -16.16 4.29
CA ALA A 597 20.69 -16.71 3.11
C ALA A 597 20.86 -18.23 2.96
N GLY A 598 21.83 -18.81 3.66
CA GLY A 598 22.22 -20.22 3.48
C GLY A 598 22.95 -20.47 2.17
N LEU A 599 23.52 -19.43 1.51
CA LEU A 599 24.17 -19.55 0.22
C LEU A 599 25.51 -20.25 0.34
N VAL A 600 25.72 -21.31 -0.47
CA VAL A 600 26.96 -22.11 -0.45
C VAL A 600 27.77 -22.04 -1.73
N ASN A 601 27.14 -21.74 -2.86
CA ASN A 601 27.80 -21.64 -4.15
C ASN A 601 27.08 -20.70 -5.11
N VAL A 602 27.83 -20.07 -5.99
CA VAL A 602 27.34 -19.32 -7.14
C VAL A 602 28.12 -19.82 -8.35
N GLU A 603 27.45 -20.29 -9.41
CA GLU A 603 28.04 -20.93 -10.57
C GLU A 603 27.40 -20.43 -11.87
N ALA A 604 28.22 -19.93 -12.78
CA ALA A 604 27.78 -19.55 -14.12
C ALA A 604 27.51 -20.82 -14.97
N THR A 605 26.25 -21.04 -15.31
CA THR A 605 25.81 -22.19 -16.11
C THR A 605 25.58 -21.84 -17.57
N GLY A 606 25.67 -20.55 -17.92
CA GLY A 606 25.61 -20.02 -19.29
C GLY A 606 26.17 -18.60 -19.34
N ASP A 607 26.12 -17.95 -20.51
CA ASP A 607 26.66 -16.57 -20.66
C ASP A 607 25.90 -15.56 -19.76
N LEU A 608 24.59 -15.77 -19.59
CA LEU A 608 23.69 -14.91 -18.79
C LEU A 608 22.93 -15.70 -17.71
N THR A 609 23.23 -16.97 -17.50
CA THR A 609 22.53 -17.81 -16.54
C THR A 609 23.46 -18.22 -15.43
N VAL A 610 23.03 -18.03 -14.18
CA VAL A 610 23.79 -18.32 -12.96
C VAL A 610 22.91 -19.08 -11.97
N ASP A 611 23.48 -20.10 -11.34
CA ASP A 611 22.83 -20.90 -10.29
C ASP A 611 23.35 -20.46 -8.91
N TYR A 612 22.44 -20.10 -8.03
CA TYR A 612 22.67 -19.88 -6.61
C TYR A 612 22.28 -21.14 -5.84
N THR A 613 23.25 -21.85 -5.28
CA THR A 613 23.05 -23.08 -4.52
C THR A 613 23.01 -22.80 -3.02
N LEU A 614 21.97 -23.27 -2.35
CA LEU A 614 21.74 -23.11 -0.92
C LEU A 614 22.06 -24.41 -0.18
N GLY A 615 22.47 -24.31 1.08
CA GLY A 615 22.75 -25.46 1.95
C GLY A 615 21.48 -26.15 2.50
N ALA A 616 20.32 -25.49 2.38
CA ALA A 616 19.00 -25.99 2.76
C ALA A 616 17.92 -25.27 1.94
N THR A 617 16.70 -25.80 1.92
CA THR A 617 15.51 -25.17 1.34
C THR A 617 15.29 -23.75 1.91
N ASN A 618 15.11 -22.78 1.03
CA ASN A 618 14.80 -21.41 1.43
C ASN A 618 13.99 -20.71 0.33
N VAL A 619 12.67 -20.66 0.48
CA VAL A 619 11.75 -19.99 -0.45
C VAL A 619 11.90 -18.46 -0.41
N ALA A 620 12.46 -17.90 0.66
CA ALA A 620 12.68 -16.46 0.82
C ALA A 620 14.01 -15.96 0.22
N PHE A 621 14.79 -16.83 -0.44
CA PHE A 621 16.08 -16.43 -1.02
C PHE A 621 16.01 -15.23 -1.97
N PRO A 622 14.95 -15.00 -2.78
CA PRO A 622 14.84 -13.81 -3.63
C PRO A 622 15.00 -12.48 -2.89
N SER A 623 14.62 -12.39 -1.62
CA SER A 623 14.76 -11.17 -0.81
C SER A 623 16.22 -10.70 -0.68
N PHE A 624 17.18 -11.63 -0.65
CA PHE A 624 18.62 -11.33 -0.56
C PHE A 624 19.20 -10.76 -1.86
N LEU A 625 18.46 -10.84 -2.97
CA LEU A 625 18.87 -10.34 -4.28
C LEU A 625 18.35 -8.92 -4.56
N ASN A 626 17.60 -8.31 -3.63
CA ASN A 626 17.02 -6.97 -3.77
C ASN A 626 18.01 -5.82 -3.47
N GLY A 627 19.22 -6.10 -2.98
CA GLY A 627 20.20 -5.07 -2.64
C GLY A 627 21.55 -5.63 -2.16
N ALA A 628 22.36 -4.76 -1.57
CA ALA A 628 23.61 -5.17 -0.93
C ALA A 628 23.35 -6.13 0.23
N PRO A 629 24.31 -7.00 0.56
CA PRO A 629 25.59 -7.19 -0.11
C PRO A 629 25.60 -8.27 -1.20
N ILE A 630 24.49 -9.04 -1.40
CA ILE A 630 24.47 -10.16 -2.36
C ILE A 630 23.95 -9.69 -3.72
N GLY A 631 22.87 -8.91 -3.73
CA GLY A 631 22.11 -8.58 -4.93
C GLY A 631 22.68 -7.45 -5.80
N TYR A 632 23.75 -6.73 -5.37
CA TYR A 632 24.35 -5.65 -6.14
C TYR A 632 25.56 -6.13 -6.94
N PRO A 633 25.47 -6.32 -8.28
CA PRO A 633 26.61 -6.62 -9.12
C PRO A 633 27.63 -5.47 -9.16
N PHE A 634 28.91 -5.83 -9.04
CA PHE A 634 30.05 -4.92 -9.21
C PHE A 634 31.13 -5.56 -10.07
N ASP A 635 32.04 -4.76 -10.65
CA ASP A 635 33.15 -5.29 -11.46
C ASP A 635 34.25 -5.90 -10.56
N PRO A 636 34.42 -7.25 -10.52
CA PRO A 636 35.36 -7.92 -9.63
C PRO A 636 36.84 -7.57 -9.98
N GLU A 637 37.14 -7.19 -11.22
CA GLU A 637 38.48 -6.74 -11.61
C GLU A 637 38.81 -5.35 -11.01
N ALA A 638 37.82 -4.45 -10.97
CA ALA A 638 37.96 -3.17 -10.28
C ALA A 638 38.02 -3.37 -8.75
N ALA A 639 37.25 -4.32 -8.20
CA ALA A 639 37.23 -4.65 -6.78
C ALA A 639 38.52 -5.28 -6.24
N ALA A 640 39.42 -5.76 -7.13
CA ALA A 640 40.71 -6.35 -6.74
C ALA A 640 41.62 -5.35 -5.98
N ASP A 641 41.46 -4.04 -6.22
CA ASP A 641 42.02 -2.98 -5.39
C ASP A 641 40.89 -2.30 -4.61
N SER A 642 40.68 -2.75 -3.39
CA SER A 642 39.58 -2.34 -2.54
C SER A 642 39.53 -0.83 -2.24
N ASP A 643 40.73 -0.20 -2.07
CA ASP A 643 40.83 1.24 -1.79
C ASP A 643 40.53 2.06 -3.06
N ALA A 644 41.06 1.63 -4.23
CA ALA A 644 40.73 2.25 -5.51
C ALA A 644 39.25 2.12 -5.85
N PHE A 645 38.64 0.96 -5.57
CA PHE A 645 37.20 0.75 -5.76
C PHE A 645 36.37 1.68 -4.85
N ASN A 646 36.73 1.80 -3.58
CA ASN A 646 36.02 2.72 -2.65
C ASN A 646 36.08 4.18 -3.10
N ALA A 647 37.19 4.58 -3.78
CA ALA A 647 37.33 5.92 -4.34
C ALA A 647 36.62 6.10 -5.70
N SER A 648 36.37 5.02 -6.43
CA SER A 648 35.69 5.05 -7.74
C SER A 648 34.91 3.73 -7.96
N PRO A 649 33.76 3.57 -7.34
CA PRO A 649 32.93 2.37 -7.45
C PRO A 649 32.51 2.10 -8.90
N VAL A 650 32.49 0.81 -9.27
CA VAL A 650 32.08 0.36 -10.61
C VAL A 650 30.90 -0.57 -10.50
N GLY A 651 29.70 0.00 -10.61
CA GLY A 651 28.41 -0.69 -10.62
C GLY A 651 27.70 -0.57 -11.97
N THR A 652 26.42 -0.94 -11.99
CA THR A 652 25.54 -0.91 -13.18
C THR A 652 24.50 0.21 -13.12
N GLY A 653 24.47 0.96 -12.01
CA GLY A 653 23.38 1.86 -11.65
C GLY A 653 23.22 3.10 -12.54
N PRO A 654 22.14 3.85 -12.30
CA PRO A 654 21.74 5.01 -13.11
C PRO A 654 22.69 6.20 -12.99
N PHE A 655 23.49 6.27 -11.92
CA PHE A 655 24.46 7.35 -11.72
C PHE A 655 25.86 6.83 -11.44
N VAL A 656 26.86 7.64 -11.78
CA VAL A 656 28.29 7.36 -11.63
C VAL A 656 28.90 8.36 -10.66
N LEU A 657 29.78 7.93 -9.76
CA LEU A 657 30.51 8.82 -8.87
C LEU A 657 31.44 9.76 -9.69
N ASP A 658 31.22 11.06 -9.58
CA ASP A 658 32.05 12.10 -10.13
C ASP A 658 33.12 12.57 -9.14
N SER A 659 32.67 12.92 -7.92
CA SER A 659 33.59 13.39 -6.87
C SER A 659 33.05 13.09 -5.49
N ARG A 660 33.94 12.90 -4.51
CA ARG A 660 33.62 12.74 -3.11
C ARG A 660 34.59 13.51 -2.23
N ASP A 661 34.09 14.50 -1.51
CA ASP A 661 34.77 15.23 -0.46
C ASP A 661 34.13 14.86 0.88
N ILE A 662 34.80 13.99 1.62
CA ILE A 662 34.26 13.36 2.86
C ILE A 662 33.85 14.46 3.83
N ASP A 663 32.72 14.28 4.50
CA ASP A 663 32.09 15.24 5.43
C ASP A 663 31.63 16.56 4.79
N ASN A 664 31.70 16.70 3.48
CA ASN A 664 31.27 17.90 2.77
C ASN A 664 30.22 17.58 1.70
N GLU A 665 30.60 16.93 0.60
CA GLU A 665 29.63 16.51 -0.42
C GLU A 665 30.14 15.35 -1.29
N THR A 666 29.18 14.53 -1.73
CA THR A 666 29.39 13.50 -2.75
C THR A 666 28.53 13.82 -3.97
N VAL A 667 29.14 13.86 -5.16
CA VAL A 667 28.47 14.18 -6.42
C VAL A 667 28.40 12.95 -7.31
N LEU A 668 27.18 12.61 -7.73
CA LEU A 668 26.92 11.58 -8.73
C LEU A 668 26.41 12.25 -10.02
N VAL A 669 26.83 11.76 -11.18
CA VAL A 669 26.38 12.24 -12.49
C VAL A 669 25.67 11.15 -13.26
N ARG A 670 24.76 11.51 -14.14
CA ARG A 670 24.01 10.60 -14.99
C ARG A 670 24.92 9.59 -15.70
N ASN A 671 24.54 8.30 -15.64
CA ASN A 671 25.12 7.27 -16.49
C ASN A 671 24.51 7.36 -17.91
N PRO A 672 25.25 7.81 -18.93
CA PRO A 672 24.68 7.96 -20.27
C PRO A 672 24.41 6.62 -20.97
N ASN A 673 24.91 5.52 -20.42
CA ASN A 673 24.76 4.17 -20.95
C ASN A 673 23.88 3.29 -20.04
N TYR A 674 23.04 3.92 -19.21
CA TYR A 674 22.14 3.16 -18.36
C TYR A 674 21.20 2.29 -19.20
N TRP A 675 20.96 1.09 -18.75
CA TRP A 675 20.28 0.06 -19.56
C TRP A 675 18.77 0.25 -19.65
N LEU A 676 18.13 0.91 -18.65
CA LEU A 676 16.68 0.95 -18.51
C LEU A 676 16.04 2.15 -19.21
N SER A 677 14.98 1.86 -19.95
CA SER A 677 14.06 2.86 -20.50
C SER A 677 12.65 2.51 -20.04
N ILE A 678 11.91 3.50 -19.58
CA ILE A 678 10.50 3.37 -19.20
C ILE A 678 9.67 4.19 -20.19
N ASN A 679 8.63 3.60 -20.75
CA ASN A 679 7.77 4.22 -21.77
C ASN A 679 8.56 4.85 -22.93
N GLY A 680 9.59 4.13 -23.39
CA GLY A 680 10.47 4.59 -24.49
C GLY A 680 11.41 5.74 -24.12
N ARG A 681 11.49 6.15 -22.86
CA ARG A 681 12.35 7.24 -22.38
C ARG A 681 13.51 6.66 -21.57
N GLN A 682 14.73 7.02 -21.95
CA GLN A 682 15.96 6.57 -21.33
C GLN A 682 16.11 7.16 -19.92
N LEU A 683 16.40 6.34 -18.92
CA LEU A 683 16.70 6.77 -17.56
C LEU A 683 18.22 7.02 -17.36
N PRO A 684 18.60 7.72 -16.28
CA PRO A 684 17.76 8.52 -15.39
C PRO A 684 17.38 9.88 -16.00
N TYR A 685 16.37 10.57 -15.44
CA TYR A 685 15.97 11.88 -15.95
C TYR A 685 16.86 13.02 -15.44
N LEU A 686 17.35 12.95 -14.19
CA LEU A 686 18.24 13.95 -13.59
C LEU A 686 19.64 13.93 -14.23
N ASP A 687 20.30 15.08 -14.27
CA ASP A 687 21.71 15.19 -14.71
C ASP A 687 22.69 14.77 -13.62
N SER A 688 22.36 15.10 -12.37
CA SER A 688 23.23 14.87 -11.23
C SER A 688 22.48 14.83 -9.90
N MET A 689 23.12 14.21 -8.92
CA MET A 689 22.71 14.19 -7.53
C MET A 689 23.87 14.63 -6.65
N VAL A 690 23.58 15.43 -5.64
CA VAL A 690 24.57 15.91 -4.66
C VAL A 690 24.12 15.51 -3.28
N TYR A 691 24.93 14.79 -2.56
CA TYR A 691 24.67 14.37 -1.19
C TYR A 691 25.50 15.19 -0.22
N ARG A 692 24.85 15.79 0.80
CA ARG A 692 25.48 16.60 1.82
C ARG A 692 25.17 16.06 3.19
N PRO A 693 26.16 15.59 3.97
CA PRO A 693 25.94 15.22 5.38
C PRO A 693 25.52 16.47 6.20
N ILE A 694 24.35 16.42 6.78
CA ILE A 694 23.81 17.42 7.70
C ILE A 694 23.21 16.65 8.87
N PRO A 695 24.02 16.23 9.86
CA PRO A 695 23.57 15.32 10.91
C PRO A 695 22.42 15.86 11.78
N ASP A 696 22.43 17.17 12.08
CA ASP A 696 21.37 17.77 12.89
C ASP A 696 20.06 17.90 12.10
N GLU A 697 19.02 17.24 12.61
CA GLU A 697 17.68 17.15 11.97
C GLU A 697 17.05 18.53 11.73
N THR A 698 17.14 19.42 12.71
CA THR A 698 16.52 20.75 12.62
C THR A 698 17.25 21.59 11.56
N THR A 699 18.57 21.46 11.51
CA THR A 699 19.39 22.14 10.49
C THR A 699 19.11 21.56 9.10
N ARG A 700 18.91 20.24 8.99
CA ARG A 700 18.60 19.58 7.70
C ARG A 700 17.23 20.01 7.20
N LEU A 701 16.20 20.08 8.06
CA LEU A 701 14.87 20.58 7.72
C LEU A 701 14.89 22.06 7.35
N ALA A 702 15.66 22.88 8.09
CA ALA A 702 15.83 24.29 7.76
C ALA A 702 16.57 24.51 6.44
N ALA A 703 17.51 23.63 6.08
CA ALA A 703 18.22 23.68 4.80
C ALA A 703 17.26 23.40 3.61
N LEU A 704 16.32 22.46 3.77
CA LEU A 704 15.26 22.20 2.79
C LEU A 704 14.32 23.40 2.68
N ALA A 705 13.80 23.90 3.79
CA ALA A 705 12.91 25.06 3.81
C ALA A 705 13.54 26.32 3.20
N ALA A 706 14.87 26.46 3.29
CA ALA A 706 15.62 27.57 2.71
C ALA A 706 16.04 27.33 1.24
N GLY A 707 15.74 26.16 0.64
CA GLY A 707 16.14 25.79 -0.70
C GLY A 707 17.66 25.57 -0.88
N THR A 708 18.42 25.38 0.20
CA THR A 708 19.85 25.03 0.13
C THR A 708 20.11 23.56 -0.09
N THR A 709 19.17 22.72 0.29
CA THR A 709 18.96 21.36 -0.20
C THR A 709 17.62 21.28 -0.88
N SER A 710 17.43 20.35 -1.81
CA SER A 710 16.17 20.13 -2.51
C SER A 710 15.47 18.85 -2.07
N ALA A 711 16.11 18.06 -1.21
CA ALA A 711 15.53 16.88 -0.59
C ALA A 711 16.22 16.59 0.75
N MET A 712 15.52 15.87 1.62
CA MET A 712 16.10 15.27 2.82
C MET A 712 15.35 14.00 3.21
N GLU A 713 16.03 13.12 3.90
CA GLU A 713 15.42 11.96 4.56
C GLU A 713 15.28 12.20 6.06
N SER A 714 14.25 11.64 6.67
CA SER A 714 14.09 11.60 8.13
C SER A 714 13.35 10.34 8.58
N ARG A 715 13.71 9.92 9.79
CA ARG A 715 13.05 8.84 10.54
C ARG A 715 12.56 9.31 11.91
N ARG A 716 12.62 10.62 12.16
CA ARG A 716 12.20 11.27 13.39
C ARG A 716 10.76 11.75 13.25
N GLN A 717 9.89 11.22 14.07
CA GLN A 717 8.45 11.56 14.08
C GLN A 717 8.21 13.06 14.24
N ALA A 718 8.98 13.72 15.12
CA ALA A 718 8.89 15.17 15.29
C ALA A 718 9.25 15.92 13.99
N THR A 719 10.27 15.48 13.26
CA THR A 719 10.67 16.09 11.99
C THR A 719 9.63 15.86 10.89
N VAL A 720 9.03 14.65 10.84
CA VAL A 720 7.92 14.35 9.91
C VAL A 720 6.76 15.31 10.18
N ARG A 721 6.35 15.47 11.44
CA ARG A 721 5.30 16.41 11.84
C ARG A 721 5.62 17.84 11.40
N ASP A 722 6.84 18.30 11.67
CA ASP A 722 7.24 19.65 11.37
C ASP A 722 7.35 19.89 9.86
N ALA A 723 7.81 18.87 9.10
CA ALA A 723 7.86 18.91 7.64
C ALA A 723 6.46 19.01 6.99
N ARG A 724 5.43 18.35 7.57
CA ARG A 724 4.03 18.46 7.09
C ARG A 724 3.49 19.89 7.11
N SER A 725 4.08 20.78 7.91
CA SER A 725 3.69 22.18 8.01
C SER A 725 4.43 23.15 7.07
N LEU A 726 5.40 22.63 6.30
CA LEU A 726 6.19 23.46 5.38
C LEU A 726 5.45 23.70 4.06
N GLU A 727 5.39 24.95 3.63
CA GLU A 727 4.91 25.31 2.29
C GLU A 727 5.99 25.02 1.24
N GLY A 728 5.60 24.58 0.04
CA GLY A 728 6.52 24.30 -1.06
C GLY A 728 7.36 23.02 -0.89
N VAL A 729 6.92 22.11 -0.01
CA VAL A 729 7.57 20.81 0.24
C VAL A 729 6.55 19.70 0.05
N THR A 730 6.92 18.69 -0.75
CA THR A 730 6.18 17.45 -0.92
C THR A 730 6.77 16.37 -0.03
N LEU A 731 5.92 15.60 0.64
CA LEU A 731 6.33 14.52 1.54
C LEU A 731 5.99 13.17 0.92
N TYR A 732 7.00 12.33 0.79
CA TYR A 732 6.84 10.92 0.48
C TYR A 732 7.01 10.13 1.78
N GLU A 733 5.91 9.90 2.46
CA GLU A 733 5.87 9.19 3.72
C GLU A 733 5.78 7.68 3.48
N PHE A 734 6.60 6.93 4.16
CA PHE A 734 6.57 5.47 4.17
C PHE A 734 6.26 5.01 5.59
N GLN A 735 5.10 4.42 5.76
CA GLN A 735 4.73 3.71 6.98
C GLN A 735 5.38 2.33 6.90
N GLY A 736 6.63 2.25 7.35
CA GLY A 736 7.39 1.01 7.29
C GLY A 736 6.80 -0.08 8.20
N ASN A 737 7.25 -1.32 7.98
CA ASN A 737 6.92 -2.44 8.87
C ASN A 737 7.66 -2.36 10.22
N ASP A 738 8.31 -1.24 10.51
CA ASP A 738 9.11 -1.07 11.72
C ASP A 738 8.20 -0.91 12.95
N ALA A 739 8.26 -1.87 13.85
CA ALA A 739 7.60 -1.83 15.15
C ALA A 739 8.59 -1.36 16.22
N GLY A 740 8.39 -0.17 16.76
CA GLY A 740 9.16 0.36 17.89
C GLY A 740 8.64 -0.19 19.21
N GLY A 741 9.55 -0.44 20.16
CA GLY A 741 9.22 -0.99 21.47
C GLY A 741 10.44 -1.57 22.15
N GLY A 742 10.38 -2.84 22.49
CA GLY A 742 11.52 -3.52 23.10
C GLY A 742 11.26 -5.01 23.35
N HIS A 743 12.19 -5.62 24.02
CA HIS A 743 12.12 -7.03 24.39
C HIS A 743 12.41 -7.23 25.89
N PHE A 744 11.86 -8.30 26.43
CA PHE A 744 12.16 -8.80 27.75
C PHE A 744 13.08 -10.02 27.61
N ASN A 745 14.15 -10.10 28.42
CA ASN A 745 14.99 -11.30 28.44
C ASN A 745 14.27 -12.43 29.18
N ALA A 746 13.65 -13.33 28.44
CA ALA A 746 12.79 -14.39 28.94
C ALA A 746 13.56 -15.50 29.70
N GLN A 747 14.89 -15.43 29.79
CA GLN A 747 15.72 -16.35 30.59
C GLN A 747 16.14 -15.79 31.93
N VAL A 748 15.87 -14.51 32.20
CA VAL A 748 16.33 -13.80 33.41
C VAL A 748 15.13 -13.42 34.27
N PRO A 749 15.14 -13.76 35.58
CA PRO A 749 14.13 -13.25 36.52
C PRO A 749 14.19 -11.71 36.64
N PRO A 750 13.04 -11.02 36.72
CA PRO A 750 11.66 -11.56 36.82
C PRO A 750 11.01 -11.80 35.45
N TYR A 751 11.69 -11.57 34.33
CA TYR A 751 11.12 -11.62 32.98
C TYR A 751 10.95 -13.04 32.45
N ASP A 752 11.45 -14.06 33.10
CA ASP A 752 11.16 -15.46 32.83
C ASP A 752 9.70 -15.84 33.12
N ASP A 753 9.02 -15.05 33.98
CA ASP A 753 7.58 -15.24 34.24
C ASP A 753 6.70 -14.41 33.32
N VAL A 754 5.79 -15.08 32.64
CA VAL A 754 4.86 -14.45 31.67
C VAL A 754 3.92 -13.43 32.33
N ARG A 755 3.58 -13.60 33.63
CA ARG A 755 2.73 -12.64 34.37
C ARG A 755 3.42 -11.28 34.45
N VAL A 756 4.73 -11.26 34.63
CA VAL A 756 5.51 -10.01 34.69
C VAL A 756 5.54 -9.36 33.30
N ARG A 757 5.91 -10.10 32.25
CA ARG A 757 5.95 -9.55 30.88
C ARG A 757 4.59 -9.00 30.45
N ARG A 758 3.53 -9.78 30.62
CA ARG A 758 2.15 -9.33 30.28
C ARG A 758 1.69 -8.18 31.18
N GLY A 759 1.99 -8.21 32.47
CA GLY A 759 1.60 -7.16 33.39
C GLY A 759 2.25 -5.81 33.08
N LEU A 760 3.53 -5.80 32.73
CA LEU A 760 4.24 -4.60 32.28
C LEU A 760 3.69 -4.09 30.91
N THR A 761 3.35 -5.00 30.01
CA THR A 761 2.81 -4.63 28.69
C THR A 761 1.39 -4.07 28.80
N LEU A 762 0.52 -4.66 29.63
CA LEU A 762 -0.83 -4.11 29.91
C LEU A 762 -0.76 -2.76 30.63
N ALA A 763 0.28 -2.47 31.40
CA ALA A 763 0.50 -1.17 32.02
C ALA A 763 1.18 -0.15 31.08
N ASN A 764 1.55 -0.53 29.86
CA ASN A 764 2.16 0.35 28.86
C ASN A 764 1.08 1.06 28.04
N ASN A 765 0.87 2.36 28.29
CA ASN A 765 0.03 3.21 27.43
C ASN A 765 0.83 3.64 26.20
N GLN A 766 0.63 2.96 25.09
CA GLN A 766 1.35 3.21 23.85
C GLN A 766 1.15 4.64 23.34
N GLU A 767 -0.05 5.22 23.44
CA GLU A 767 -0.32 6.60 23.02
C GLU A 767 0.52 7.61 23.79
N ALA A 768 0.67 7.43 25.11
CA ALA A 768 1.51 8.30 25.94
C ALA A 768 3.00 8.18 25.58
N VAL A 769 3.47 6.98 25.21
CA VAL A 769 4.84 6.77 24.77
C VAL A 769 5.06 7.39 23.38
N ILE A 770 4.12 7.23 22.46
CA ILE A 770 4.13 7.86 21.13
C ILE A 770 4.17 9.39 21.27
N GLU A 771 3.37 9.96 22.16
CA GLU A 771 3.38 11.40 22.42
C GLU A 771 4.76 11.88 22.94
N ALA A 772 5.38 11.12 23.84
CA ALA A 772 6.72 11.42 24.37
C ALA A 772 7.82 11.35 23.28
N LEU A 773 7.64 10.48 22.28
CA LEU A 773 8.49 10.39 21.10
C LEU A 773 8.22 11.50 20.08
N GLY A 774 7.26 12.40 20.33
CA GLY A 774 6.82 13.42 19.37
C GLY A 774 6.00 12.89 18.20
N GLY A 775 5.46 11.68 18.34
CA GLY A 775 4.77 10.94 17.27
C GLY A 775 3.25 11.11 17.23
N ALA A 776 2.66 11.95 18.07
CA ALA A 776 1.22 12.19 18.07
C ALA A 776 0.72 12.67 16.69
N GLY A 777 -0.20 11.93 16.08
CA GLY A 777 -0.70 12.17 14.72
C GLY A 777 0.28 11.79 13.59
N ILE A 778 1.37 11.10 13.92
CA ILE A 778 2.39 10.60 12.98
C ILE A 778 2.50 9.07 13.07
N SER A 779 2.55 8.55 14.29
CA SER A 779 2.67 7.12 14.55
C SER A 779 1.41 6.60 15.23
N GLU A 780 1.05 5.36 14.93
CA GLU A 780 -0.04 4.64 15.57
C GLU A 780 0.48 3.58 16.53
N PRO A 781 -0.31 3.16 17.53
CA PRO A 781 -0.03 1.98 18.32
C PRO A 781 0.16 0.75 17.43
N VAL A 782 1.16 -0.07 17.73
CA VAL A 782 1.39 -1.33 17.00
C VAL A 782 1.22 -2.54 17.92
N THR A 783 0.83 -3.66 17.36
CA THR A 783 0.44 -4.88 18.06
C THR A 783 1.17 -6.12 17.56
N GLN A 784 1.97 -5.95 16.51
CA GLN A 784 2.74 -6.98 15.83
C GLN A 784 3.92 -6.34 15.09
N MET A 785 4.81 -7.16 14.52
CA MET A 785 5.98 -6.69 13.78
C MET A 785 5.68 -6.14 12.40
N PHE A 786 4.45 -6.28 11.91
CA PHE A 786 4.02 -5.81 10.60
C PHE A 786 3.06 -4.62 10.74
N SER A 787 3.18 -3.63 9.87
CA SER A 787 2.22 -2.53 9.75
C SER A 787 0.94 -2.98 9.04
N LYS A 788 -0.15 -2.23 9.18
CA LYS A 788 -1.42 -2.52 8.49
C LYS A 788 -1.30 -2.58 6.96
N ASP A 789 -0.33 -1.89 6.39
CA ASP A 789 -0.07 -1.87 4.94
C ASP A 789 0.76 -3.08 4.47
N SER A 790 1.23 -3.92 5.39
CA SER A 790 1.98 -5.12 5.04
C SER A 790 1.03 -6.24 4.66
N PRO A 791 1.30 -6.98 3.56
CA PRO A 791 0.52 -8.16 3.21
C PRO A 791 0.59 -9.28 4.27
N TRP A 792 1.50 -9.15 5.23
CA TRP A 792 1.69 -10.10 6.34
C TRP A 792 0.99 -9.66 7.64
N TRP A 793 0.29 -8.54 7.62
CA TRP A 793 -0.45 -8.08 8.79
C TRP A 793 -1.68 -8.98 9.04
N SER A 794 -1.98 -9.27 10.31
CA SER A 794 -3.11 -10.09 10.71
C SER A 794 -3.95 -9.39 11.77
N GLN A 795 -5.26 -9.23 11.50
CA GLN A 795 -6.22 -8.72 12.47
C GLN A 795 -6.28 -9.62 13.72
N ALA A 796 -6.26 -10.95 13.54
CA ALA A 796 -6.29 -11.90 14.65
C ALA A 796 -5.08 -11.74 15.58
N VAL A 797 -3.90 -11.45 15.03
CA VAL A 797 -2.70 -11.14 15.81
C VAL A 797 -2.86 -9.80 16.51
N ALA A 798 -3.37 -8.78 15.83
CA ALA A 798 -3.60 -7.47 16.41
C ALA A 798 -4.55 -7.54 17.61
N ASP A 799 -5.67 -8.22 17.49
CA ASP A 799 -6.68 -8.39 18.54
C ASP A 799 -6.15 -9.20 19.73
N SER A 800 -5.17 -10.07 19.51
CA SER A 800 -4.56 -10.92 20.55
C SER A 800 -3.54 -10.18 21.42
N TYR A 801 -3.05 -9.00 20.98
CA TYR A 801 -2.07 -8.22 21.72
C TYR A 801 -2.65 -7.73 23.07
N PRO A 802 -1.89 -7.76 24.16
CA PRO A 802 -2.34 -7.22 25.44
C PRO A 802 -2.39 -5.68 25.39
N HIS A 803 -3.51 -5.15 24.88
CA HIS A 803 -3.79 -3.71 24.84
C HIS A 803 -3.78 -3.09 26.23
N PHE A 804 -3.54 -1.79 26.32
CA PHE A 804 -3.47 -1.05 27.55
C PHE A 804 -4.71 -1.30 28.44
N ASP A 805 -4.46 -1.98 29.56
CA ASP A 805 -5.41 -2.21 30.66
C ASP A 805 -4.64 -2.18 31.97
N PHE A 806 -4.57 -1.00 32.57
CA PHE A 806 -3.76 -0.76 33.76
C PHE A 806 -4.18 -1.65 34.93
N ASP A 807 -5.46 -1.84 35.15
CA ASP A 807 -5.99 -2.63 36.28
C ASP A 807 -5.69 -4.13 36.10
N ALA A 808 -5.83 -4.63 34.88
CA ALA A 808 -5.45 -6.02 34.53
C ALA A 808 -3.93 -6.22 34.65
N GLY A 809 -3.13 -5.24 34.25
CA GLY A 809 -1.69 -5.25 34.45
C GLY A 809 -1.28 -5.33 35.91
N VAL A 810 -1.87 -4.47 36.74
CA VAL A 810 -1.67 -4.49 38.17
C VAL A 810 -2.07 -5.84 38.79
N ALA A 811 -3.17 -6.45 38.35
CA ALA A 811 -3.63 -7.74 38.84
C ALA A 811 -2.61 -8.87 38.58
N LEU A 812 -2.03 -8.94 37.36
CA LEU A 812 -1.01 -9.94 37.01
C LEU A 812 0.29 -9.74 37.82
N LEU A 813 0.75 -8.49 37.96
CA LEU A 813 1.92 -8.15 38.74
C LEU A 813 1.71 -8.47 40.22
N GLN A 814 0.50 -8.25 40.75
CA GLN A 814 0.15 -8.60 42.13
C GLN A 814 0.17 -10.13 42.35
N GLU A 815 -0.35 -10.91 41.37
CA GLU A 815 -0.28 -12.38 41.41
C GLU A 815 1.18 -12.87 41.52
N TYR A 816 2.10 -12.25 40.76
CA TYR A 816 3.52 -12.58 40.84
C TYR A 816 4.13 -12.15 42.17
N VAL A 817 3.82 -10.95 42.67
CA VAL A 817 4.34 -10.41 43.96
C VAL A 817 3.87 -11.26 45.14
N ASP A 818 2.66 -11.81 45.08
CA ASP A 818 2.08 -12.65 46.14
C ASP A 818 2.51 -14.13 46.04
N ASP A 819 3.20 -14.52 44.96
CA ASP A 819 3.68 -15.90 44.76
C ASP A 819 4.89 -16.21 45.63
N PRO A 820 4.82 -17.16 46.58
CA PRO A 820 5.97 -17.52 47.41
C PRO A 820 7.10 -18.23 46.63
N SER A 821 6.82 -18.63 45.36
CA SER A 821 7.77 -19.27 44.45
C SER A 821 8.24 -18.38 43.32
N ARG A 822 8.02 -17.05 43.44
CA ARG A 822 8.48 -16.09 42.45
C ARG A 822 9.96 -16.25 42.08
N SER A 823 10.26 -16.15 40.80
CA SER A 823 11.57 -16.50 40.23
C SER A 823 12.70 -15.55 40.63
N ASP A 824 12.39 -14.29 40.96
CA ASP A 824 13.37 -13.27 41.37
C ASP A 824 13.92 -13.45 42.80
N GLY A 825 13.42 -14.46 43.51
CA GLY A 825 13.92 -14.81 44.87
C GLY A 825 13.55 -13.80 45.96
N LYS A 826 12.74 -12.80 45.68
CA LYS A 826 12.27 -11.81 46.67
C LYS A 826 11.18 -12.38 47.56
N ALA A 827 10.97 -11.78 48.71
CA ALA A 827 9.89 -12.17 49.60
C ALA A 827 8.51 -11.76 49.05
N VAL A 828 7.48 -12.50 49.43
CA VAL A 828 6.08 -12.14 49.14
C VAL A 828 5.79 -10.71 49.58
N GLY A 829 5.20 -9.90 48.71
CA GLY A 829 4.88 -8.50 48.93
C GLY A 829 6.03 -7.52 48.63
N GLU A 830 7.25 -7.99 48.34
CA GLU A 830 8.33 -7.12 47.87
C GLU A 830 8.11 -6.75 46.40
N LYS A 831 8.43 -5.49 46.07
CA LYS A 831 8.31 -5.00 44.67
C LYS A 831 9.22 -5.73 43.71
N ILE A 832 8.75 -5.83 42.49
CA ILE A 832 9.51 -6.31 41.34
C ILE A 832 10.57 -5.27 40.98
N HIS A 833 11.79 -5.69 40.73
CA HIS A 833 12.84 -4.81 40.18
C HIS A 833 12.89 -5.00 38.66
N VAL A 834 12.82 -3.89 37.92
CA VAL A 834 12.84 -3.86 36.47
C VAL A 834 14.00 -3.00 36.01
N ASP A 835 14.95 -3.60 35.28
CA ASP A 835 16.00 -2.90 34.56
C ASP A 835 15.46 -2.54 33.15
N LEU A 836 15.36 -1.25 32.86
CA LEU A 836 14.91 -0.74 31.59
C LEU A 836 16.05 0.05 30.92
N ALA A 837 16.57 -0.42 29.80
CA ALA A 837 17.66 0.23 29.10
C ALA A 837 17.34 0.63 27.67
N CYS A 838 17.84 1.80 27.25
CA CYS A 838 17.79 2.35 25.92
C CYS A 838 19.11 3.06 25.59
N PRO A 839 19.47 3.20 24.30
CA PRO A 839 20.58 4.06 23.90
C PRO A 839 20.37 5.52 24.33
N MET A 840 21.48 6.24 24.51
CA MET A 840 21.46 7.66 24.85
C MET A 840 20.95 8.50 23.68
N ASP A 841 19.63 8.71 23.64
CA ASP A 841 18.94 9.58 22.67
C ASP A 841 17.89 10.39 23.45
N PRO A 842 17.78 11.71 23.26
CA PRO A 842 16.84 12.56 24.01
C PRO A 842 15.38 12.13 23.90
N THR A 843 14.94 11.65 22.74
CA THR A 843 13.54 11.22 22.51
C THR A 843 13.29 9.87 23.18
N LEU A 844 14.26 8.94 23.12
CA LEU A 844 14.18 7.66 23.83
C LEU A 844 14.21 7.86 25.34
N VAL A 845 15.03 8.77 25.86
CA VAL A 845 15.06 9.13 27.29
C VAL A 845 13.68 9.64 27.73
N ALA A 846 13.03 10.47 26.95
CA ALA A 846 11.68 10.96 27.25
C ALA A 846 10.66 9.80 27.27
N ALA A 847 10.69 8.90 26.29
CA ALA A 847 9.83 7.73 26.22
C ALA A 847 10.06 6.77 27.40
N MET A 848 11.32 6.51 27.76
CA MET A 848 11.66 5.67 28.93
C MET A 848 11.17 6.28 30.23
N SER A 849 11.22 7.60 30.35
CA SER A 849 10.66 8.30 31.54
C SER A 849 9.14 8.14 31.65
N VAL A 850 8.42 8.04 30.52
CA VAL A 850 6.99 7.74 30.53
C VAL A 850 6.74 6.28 30.93
N LEU A 851 7.50 5.33 30.38
CA LEU A 851 7.38 3.91 30.77
C LEU A 851 7.69 3.70 32.26
N ASP A 852 8.75 4.29 32.78
CA ASP A 852 9.08 4.28 34.19
C ASP A 852 7.88 4.77 35.03
N GLN A 853 7.31 5.93 34.71
CA GLN A 853 6.15 6.48 35.40
C GLN A 853 4.95 5.52 35.34
N LEU A 854 4.65 4.93 34.19
CA LEU A 854 3.53 4.01 34.04
C LEU A 854 3.73 2.73 34.86
N TRP A 855 4.91 2.12 34.81
CA TRP A 855 5.20 0.87 35.51
C TRP A 855 5.31 1.10 37.02
N THR A 856 5.97 2.18 37.45
CA THR A 856 6.08 2.56 38.88
C THR A 856 4.72 2.92 39.48
N ALA A 857 3.78 3.51 38.68
CA ALA A 857 2.44 3.84 39.12
C ALA A 857 1.61 2.61 39.55
N THR A 858 1.97 1.40 39.10
CA THR A 858 1.35 0.15 39.56
C THR A 858 1.53 -0.07 41.09
N GLY A 859 2.52 0.60 41.69
CA GLY A 859 2.91 0.42 43.08
C GLY A 859 3.65 -0.88 43.41
N LEU A 860 3.78 -1.77 42.42
CA LEU A 860 4.35 -3.12 42.56
C LEU A 860 5.74 -3.27 41.92
N VAL A 861 6.17 -2.25 41.19
CA VAL A 861 7.43 -2.24 40.43
C VAL A 861 8.31 -1.09 40.90
N ASP A 862 9.62 -1.34 40.95
CA ASP A 862 10.66 -0.32 41.01
C ASP A 862 11.48 -0.44 39.74
N VAL A 863 11.57 0.65 38.94
CA VAL A 863 12.29 0.69 37.67
C VAL A 863 13.63 1.36 37.83
N ASP A 864 14.68 0.73 37.30
CA ASP A 864 16.02 1.33 37.15
C ASP A 864 16.21 1.60 35.62
N VAL A 865 16.29 2.88 35.24
CA VAL A 865 16.40 3.30 33.87
C VAL A 865 17.84 3.60 33.50
N ASP A 866 18.43 2.79 32.62
CA ASP A 866 19.77 3.03 32.05
C ASP A 866 19.65 3.60 30.62
N THR A 867 20.07 4.85 30.47
CA THR A 867 20.18 5.56 29.19
C THR A 867 21.60 6.06 28.96
N GLY A 868 22.58 5.50 29.68
CA GLY A 868 23.97 5.92 29.64
C GLY A 868 24.81 5.24 28.55
N ASN A 869 24.26 4.23 27.87
CA ASN A 869 24.98 3.47 26.86
C ASN A 869 24.86 4.12 25.47
N ASP A 870 26.01 4.18 24.77
CA ASP A 870 25.94 4.41 23.33
C ASP A 870 25.26 3.22 22.61
N GLN A 871 24.84 3.42 21.40
CA GLN A 871 24.11 2.43 20.61
C GLN A 871 24.89 1.13 20.43
N GLN A 872 26.21 1.18 20.20
CA GLN A 872 27.02 -0.01 20.01
C GLN A 872 27.15 -0.83 21.29
N THR A 873 27.30 -0.16 22.42
CA THR A 873 27.32 -0.79 23.75
C THR A 873 25.97 -1.46 24.05
N HIS A 874 24.86 -0.77 23.77
CA HIS A 874 23.51 -1.30 23.94
C HIS A 874 23.28 -2.57 23.11
N ILE A 875 23.69 -2.56 21.84
CA ILE A 875 23.65 -3.72 20.95
C ILE A 875 24.51 -4.87 21.49
N ASN A 876 25.72 -4.60 21.92
CA ASN A 876 26.62 -5.63 22.41
C ASN A 876 26.08 -6.32 23.68
N VAL A 877 25.42 -5.57 24.56
CA VAL A 877 24.75 -6.10 25.74
C VAL A 877 23.59 -7.01 25.36
N SER A 878 22.77 -6.57 24.42
CA SER A 878 21.64 -7.35 23.87
C SER A 878 22.10 -8.64 23.18
N LEU A 879 23.20 -8.59 22.41
CA LEU A 879 23.78 -9.76 21.73
C LEU A 879 24.32 -10.83 22.66
N GLY A 880 24.77 -10.46 23.86
CA GLY A 880 25.27 -11.40 24.88
C GLY A 880 26.44 -12.29 24.45
N ILE A 881 27.29 -11.81 23.52
CA ILE A 881 28.40 -12.61 22.92
C ILE A 881 29.30 -13.22 23.96
N ALA A 882 29.60 -12.47 25.01
CA ALA A 882 30.46 -12.92 26.08
C ALA A 882 29.85 -14.05 26.93
N ASN A 883 28.53 -14.19 26.92
CA ASN A 883 27.73 -15.12 27.69
C ASN A 883 27.10 -16.24 26.84
N GLY A 884 27.61 -16.49 25.63
CA GLY A 884 27.07 -17.53 24.73
C GLY A 884 25.71 -17.19 24.20
N PHE A 885 25.48 -15.91 23.87
CA PHE A 885 24.25 -15.27 23.35
C PHE A 885 23.11 -15.09 24.37
N LEU A 886 23.36 -15.35 25.64
CA LEU A 886 22.48 -14.91 26.72
C LEU A 886 22.79 -13.44 27.02
N GLY A 887 21.89 -12.54 26.67
CA GLY A 887 22.02 -11.11 26.92
C GLY A 887 22.15 -10.81 28.43
N ASP A 888 22.94 -9.81 28.79
CA ASP A 888 23.09 -9.33 30.18
C ASP A 888 22.18 -8.09 30.33
N HIS A 889 20.88 -8.30 30.19
CA HIS A 889 19.87 -7.25 30.27
C HIS A 889 18.54 -7.79 30.78
N GLY A 890 17.66 -6.87 31.19
CA GLY A 890 16.29 -7.14 31.55
C GLY A 890 15.29 -6.74 30.44
N ALA A 891 14.75 -5.53 30.52
CA ALA A 891 13.92 -4.94 29.47
C ALA A 891 14.76 -3.94 28.66
N HIS A 892 14.93 -4.20 27.37
CA HIS A 892 15.68 -3.34 26.46
C HIS A 892 14.78 -2.79 25.35
N CYS A 893 14.91 -1.50 25.06
CA CYS A 893 14.22 -0.94 23.92
C CYS A 893 14.85 -1.42 22.59
N TRP A 894 14.01 -1.61 21.60
CA TRP A 894 14.42 -2.08 20.29
C TRP A 894 13.44 -1.63 19.21
N ARG A 895 13.89 -1.73 17.98
CA ARG A 895 13.06 -1.55 16.79
C ARG A 895 13.24 -2.76 15.89
N TYR A 896 12.14 -3.35 15.48
CA TYR A 896 12.12 -4.49 14.56
C TYR A 896 11.99 -3.98 13.14
N GLY A 897 12.93 -4.38 12.27
CA GLY A 897 13.09 -3.83 10.93
C GLY A 897 12.03 -4.28 9.93
N SER A 898 12.02 -3.59 8.82
CA SER A 898 10.99 -3.57 7.77
C SER A 898 11.32 -4.48 6.59
N GLU A 899 11.84 -5.66 6.84
CA GLU A 899 12.09 -6.62 5.75
C GLU A 899 10.77 -7.10 5.14
N ALA A 900 10.70 -7.15 3.81
CA ALA A 900 9.48 -7.53 3.10
C ALA A 900 9.10 -8.99 3.29
N ASP A 901 10.08 -9.88 3.41
CA ASP A 901 9.81 -11.28 3.72
C ASP A 901 9.88 -11.53 5.24
N PRO A 902 8.82 -12.07 5.84
CA PRO A 902 8.73 -12.27 7.28
C PRO A 902 9.77 -13.25 7.83
N SER A 903 10.34 -14.13 7.01
CA SER A 903 11.37 -15.07 7.46
C SER A 903 12.59 -14.38 8.05
N VAL A 904 12.90 -13.15 7.64
CA VAL A 904 14.02 -12.37 8.15
C VAL A 904 13.69 -11.79 9.53
N PRO A 905 12.74 -10.85 9.72
CA PRO A 905 12.49 -10.25 11.03
C PRO A 905 11.96 -11.26 12.07
N ILE A 906 11.05 -12.13 11.66
CA ILE A 906 10.48 -13.15 12.55
C ILE A 906 11.52 -14.23 12.87
N GLY A 907 12.36 -14.62 11.91
CA GLY A 907 13.47 -15.53 12.16
C GLY A 907 14.51 -14.93 13.09
N GLN A 908 14.85 -13.64 12.96
CA GLN A 908 15.73 -12.94 13.90
C GLN A 908 15.15 -12.92 15.30
N ALA A 909 13.87 -12.61 15.45
CA ALA A 909 13.23 -12.48 16.75
C ALA A 909 13.02 -13.83 17.47
N PHE A 910 12.82 -14.93 16.75
CA PHE A 910 12.29 -16.17 17.31
C PHE A 910 13.08 -17.44 17.03
N ASN A 911 14.08 -17.48 16.12
CA ASN A 911 14.95 -18.64 16.00
C ASN A 911 15.65 -18.92 17.34
N ALA A 912 15.94 -20.20 17.62
CA ALA A 912 16.52 -20.64 18.89
C ALA A 912 17.74 -19.78 19.29
N TRP A 913 17.66 -19.06 20.39
CA TRP A 913 18.64 -18.05 20.79
C TRP A 913 20.05 -18.63 21.03
N GLN A 914 20.15 -19.91 21.37
CA GLN A 914 21.44 -20.60 21.55
C GLN A 914 22.27 -20.63 20.26
N ALA A 915 21.64 -20.48 19.12
CA ALA A 915 22.29 -20.47 17.81
C ALA A 915 22.07 -19.17 17.05
N ASN A 916 21.17 -18.30 17.53
CA ASN A 916 20.78 -17.04 16.89
C ASN A 916 21.01 -15.87 17.86
N PRO A 917 22.10 -15.13 17.71
CA PRO A 917 22.43 -13.99 18.61
C PRO A 917 21.45 -12.82 18.47
N LEU A 918 20.58 -12.81 17.44
CA LEU A 918 19.61 -11.74 17.20
C LEU A 918 18.26 -11.99 17.89
N ASN A 919 18.05 -13.15 18.50
CA ASN A 919 16.94 -13.36 19.40
C ASN A 919 17.24 -12.72 20.76
N PHE A 920 17.15 -11.40 20.82
CA PHE A 920 17.49 -10.61 21.99
C PHE A 920 16.59 -10.88 23.18
N SER A 921 15.36 -11.32 22.95
CA SER A 921 14.43 -11.74 24.00
C SER A 921 14.88 -13.04 24.69
N ASN A 922 15.84 -13.76 24.13
CA ASN A 922 16.25 -15.10 24.53
C ASN A 922 15.05 -16.06 24.72
N TYR A 923 13.91 -15.74 24.10
CA TYR A 923 12.70 -16.52 24.14
C TYR A 923 12.83 -17.75 23.24
N ASP A 924 12.41 -18.90 23.74
CA ASP A 924 12.44 -20.17 23.00
C ASP A 924 11.09 -20.88 23.09
N ASN A 925 10.52 -21.23 21.92
CA ASN A 925 9.25 -21.93 21.83
C ASN A 925 9.28 -22.94 20.68
N ALA A 926 9.08 -24.22 21.02
CA ALA A 926 9.18 -25.33 20.05
C ALA A 926 8.11 -25.29 18.95
N GLU A 927 6.93 -24.73 19.22
CA GLU A 927 5.89 -24.59 18.18
C GLU A 927 6.31 -23.53 17.18
N ILE A 928 6.82 -22.38 17.65
CA ILE A 928 7.35 -21.32 16.77
C ILE A 928 8.49 -21.87 15.91
N GLN A 929 9.43 -22.63 16.47
CA GLN A 929 10.51 -23.25 15.72
C GLN A 929 9.98 -24.15 14.59
N GLY A 930 8.91 -24.92 14.86
CA GLY A 930 8.25 -25.74 13.86
C GLY A 930 7.64 -24.91 12.75
N TYR A 931 6.88 -23.86 13.08
CA TYR A 931 6.23 -22.99 12.08
C TYR A 931 7.25 -22.18 11.26
N LEU A 932 8.36 -21.74 11.86
CA LEU A 932 9.46 -21.11 11.12
C LEU A 932 10.07 -22.05 10.08
N ALA A 933 10.32 -23.32 10.46
CA ALA A 933 10.86 -24.32 9.54
C ALA A 933 9.86 -24.62 8.41
N ASP A 934 8.58 -24.76 8.74
CA ASP A 934 7.53 -25.01 7.75
C ASP A 934 7.38 -23.84 6.77
N ALA A 935 7.48 -22.61 7.25
CA ALA A 935 7.35 -21.42 6.42
C ALA A 935 8.50 -21.22 5.39
N LEU A 936 9.67 -21.83 5.62
CA LEU A 936 10.79 -21.79 4.67
C LEU A 936 10.69 -22.83 3.55
N VAL A 937 9.78 -23.81 3.66
CA VAL A 937 9.66 -24.91 2.70
C VAL A 937 8.37 -24.87 1.87
N THR A 938 7.47 -23.93 2.12
CA THR A 938 6.28 -23.69 1.29
C THR A 938 6.35 -22.34 0.60
N ASN A 939 6.00 -22.29 -0.68
CA ASN A 939 5.94 -21.06 -1.49
C ASN A 939 4.51 -20.52 -1.65
N ASP A 940 3.53 -21.18 -1.04
CA ASP A 940 2.16 -20.70 -1.02
C ASP A 940 2.02 -19.55 -0.01
N PHE A 941 1.56 -18.39 -0.48
CA PHE A 941 1.42 -17.20 0.36
C PHE A 941 0.44 -17.44 1.51
N GLY A 942 -0.72 -18.05 1.24
CA GLY A 942 -1.74 -18.29 2.25
C GLY A 942 -1.27 -19.27 3.33
N GLU A 943 -0.54 -20.32 2.96
CA GLU A 943 0.07 -21.24 3.91
C GLU A 943 1.14 -20.55 4.76
N ARG A 944 2.01 -19.75 4.14
CA ARG A 944 3.03 -18.97 4.86
C ARG A 944 2.39 -17.94 5.79
N TYR A 945 1.39 -17.20 5.31
CA TYR A 945 0.62 -16.25 6.11
C TYR A 945 0.03 -16.92 7.37
N ALA A 946 -0.65 -18.04 7.20
CA ALA A 946 -1.24 -18.78 8.31
C ALA A 946 -0.20 -19.29 9.33
N LEU A 947 1.03 -19.59 8.88
CA LEU A 947 2.13 -19.97 9.78
C LEU A 947 2.65 -18.77 10.57
N TYR A 948 2.86 -17.62 9.92
CA TYR A 948 3.30 -16.39 10.60
C TYR A 948 2.23 -15.83 11.53
N GLU A 949 0.95 -15.93 11.17
CA GLU A 949 -0.16 -15.59 12.06
C GLU A 949 -0.12 -16.42 13.34
N LYS A 950 0.06 -17.75 13.26
CA LYS A 950 0.21 -18.61 14.44
C LYS A 950 1.40 -18.21 15.30
N ILE A 951 2.52 -17.83 14.69
CA ILE A 951 3.70 -17.32 15.41
C ILE A 951 3.35 -16.04 16.16
N GLY A 952 2.67 -15.09 15.50
CA GLY A 952 2.22 -13.84 16.10
C GLY A 952 1.29 -14.05 17.30
N LEU A 953 0.31 -14.95 17.17
CA LEU A 953 -0.62 -15.30 18.25
C LEU A 953 0.11 -15.89 19.48
N ILE A 954 1.11 -16.75 19.26
CA ILE A 954 1.93 -17.28 20.35
C ILE A 954 2.79 -16.17 20.97
N ALA A 955 3.39 -15.33 20.15
CA ALA A 955 4.20 -14.21 20.61
C ALA A 955 3.38 -13.23 21.48
N ASN A 956 2.19 -12.86 21.07
CA ASN A 956 1.29 -11.98 21.85
C ASN A 956 0.73 -12.65 23.10
N ARG A 957 0.60 -13.99 23.10
CA ARG A 957 0.25 -14.76 24.32
C ARG A 957 1.36 -14.70 25.36
N ASP A 958 2.61 -14.90 24.93
CA ASP A 958 3.76 -15.09 25.84
C ASP A 958 4.59 -13.80 26.06
N VAL A 959 4.36 -12.79 25.23
CA VAL A 959 4.89 -11.41 25.30
C VAL A 959 6.41 -11.35 25.52
N PRO A 960 7.24 -11.94 24.65
CA PRO A 960 8.68 -11.70 24.71
C PRO A 960 9.06 -10.28 24.25
N HIS A 961 8.17 -9.63 23.49
CA HIS A 961 8.33 -8.27 22.98
C HIS A 961 7.19 -7.38 23.42
N TRP A 962 7.48 -6.13 23.72
CA TRP A 962 6.48 -5.09 23.94
C TRP A 962 6.60 -4.03 22.87
N PHE A 963 5.49 -3.43 22.47
CA PHE A 963 5.45 -2.42 21.42
C PHE A 963 5.06 -1.06 21.98
N SER A 964 5.59 0.00 21.36
CA SER A 964 5.24 1.40 21.67
C SER A 964 4.48 2.04 20.50
N GLY A 965 4.99 1.94 19.29
CA GLY A 965 4.34 2.54 18.10
C GLY A 965 5.10 2.21 16.83
N GLY A 966 4.46 2.43 15.70
CA GLY A 966 5.07 2.34 14.39
C GLY A 966 6.05 3.49 14.15
N THR A 967 7.01 3.29 13.25
CA THR A 967 7.89 4.35 12.77
C THR A 967 7.44 4.84 11.40
N ALA A 968 7.21 6.14 11.27
CA ALA A 968 7.06 6.79 9.97
C ALA A 968 8.44 7.28 9.50
N THR A 969 8.76 7.00 8.25
CA THR A 969 9.93 7.56 7.57
C THR A 969 9.47 8.47 6.45
N VAL A 970 10.25 9.50 6.10
CA VAL A 970 9.88 10.45 5.06
C VAL A 970 11.08 10.80 4.20
N ILE A 971 10.83 10.92 2.91
CA ILE A 971 11.64 11.76 2.02
C ILE A 971 10.84 13.04 1.78
N ALA A 972 11.34 14.15 2.30
CA ALA A 972 10.79 15.47 2.05
C ALA A 972 11.54 16.12 0.90
N VAL A 973 10.83 16.61 -0.10
CA VAL A 973 11.42 17.20 -1.31
C VAL A 973 10.81 18.57 -1.62
N ASP A 974 11.55 19.42 -2.30
CA ASP A 974 11.03 20.61 -2.97
C ASP A 974 9.86 20.22 -3.90
N GLU A 975 8.78 20.99 -3.91
CA GLU A 975 7.57 20.73 -4.72
C GLU A 975 7.82 20.55 -6.22
N ALA A 976 8.95 21.02 -6.72
CA ALA A 976 9.37 20.78 -8.10
C ALA A 976 9.91 19.37 -8.36
N ILE A 977 10.09 18.53 -7.34
CA ILE A 977 10.61 17.17 -7.47
C ILE A 977 9.45 16.18 -7.39
N THR A 978 9.36 15.29 -8.37
CA THR A 978 8.31 14.27 -8.45
C THR A 978 8.84 12.94 -9.02
N GLY A 979 8.06 11.86 -8.92
CA GLY A 979 8.37 10.56 -9.50
C GLY A 979 8.72 9.46 -8.50
N LEU A 980 8.80 9.75 -7.19
CA LEU A 980 9.05 8.72 -6.17
C LEU A 980 7.82 7.84 -5.90
N ASP A 981 6.64 8.39 -6.01
CA ASP A 981 5.34 7.72 -5.81
C ASP A 981 4.86 6.95 -7.05
N THR A 982 5.33 7.35 -8.23
CA THR A 982 5.00 6.74 -9.53
C THR A 982 6.07 5.81 -10.06
N TRP A 983 7.01 5.41 -9.20
CA TRP A 983 8.14 4.57 -9.57
C TRP A 983 7.68 3.15 -9.95
N VAL A 984 8.13 2.66 -11.10
CA VAL A 984 7.73 1.35 -11.66
C VAL A 984 8.92 0.45 -11.96
N LEU A 985 8.67 -0.85 -11.97
CA LEU A 985 9.60 -1.87 -12.45
C LEU A 985 9.66 -1.90 -13.98
N PRO A 986 10.63 -2.62 -14.59
CA PRO A 986 10.77 -2.69 -16.04
C PRO A 986 9.56 -3.24 -16.79
N ASP A 987 8.73 -4.04 -16.14
CA ASP A 987 7.46 -4.59 -16.67
C ASP A 987 6.26 -3.64 -16.49
N GLY A 988 6.47 -2.48 -15.89
CA GLY A 988 5.43 -1.49 -15.57
C GLY A 988 4.73 -1.70 -14.23
N THR A 989 5.06 -2.75 -13.48
CA THR A 989 4.50 -2.98 -12.14
C THR A 989 4.91 -1.85 -11.19
N LEU A 990 3.95 -1.30 -10.45
CA LEU A 990 4.23 -0.27 -9.45
C LEU A 990 5.13 -0.82 -8.34
N GLY A 991 6.22 -0.14 -8.10
CA GLY A 991 7.17 -0.47 -7.04
C GLY A 991 7.13 0.53 -5.90
N ILE A 992 8.05 0.38 -4.95
CA ILE A 992 8.24 1.31 -3.85
C ILE A 992 9.41 2.23 -4.18
N GLY A 993 9.13 3.49 -4.51
CA GLY A 993 10.16 4.47 -4.89
C GLY A 993 10.97 5.01 -3.72
N HIS A 994 10.51 4.82 -2.47
CA HIS A 994 11.15 5.38 -1.27
C HIS A 994 11.08 4.41 -0.06
N PRO A 995 11.49 3.13 -0.20
CA PRO A 995 11.40 2.18 0.90
C PRO A 995 12.23 2.65 2.10
N SER A 996 11.61 2.74 3.27
CA SER A 996 12.27 3.15 4.52
C SER A 996 13.13 4.42 4.37
N ALA A 997 12.65 5.43 3.66
CA ALA A 997 13.34 6.68 3.32
C ALA A 997 14.61 6.51 2.46
N VAL A 998 14.80 5.38 1.80
CA VAL A 998 15.84 5.20 0.79
C VAL A 998 15.25 5.51 -0.60
N GLY A 999 15.50 6.68 -1.11
CA GLY A 999 14.95 7.14 -2.40
C GLY A 999 15.53 6.40 -3.60
N ARG A 1000 14.67 6.08 -4.57
CA ARG A 1000 15.01 5.51 -5.87
C ARG A 1000 14.88 6.61 -6.91
N TRP A 1001 16.00 7.22 -7.27
CA TRP A 1001 16.03 8.50 -7.97
C TRP A 1001 16.13 8.39 -9.49
N GLU A 1002 16.25 7.20 -10.05
CA GLU A 1002 16.37 6.98 -11.49
C GLU A 1002 15.16 7.45 -12.30
N GLN A 1003 13.96 7.42 -11.72
CA GLN A 1003 12.72 7.85 -12.36
C GLN A 1003 12.25 9.23 -11.87
N VAL A 1004 13.03 9.87 -11.01
CA VAL A 1004 12.72 11.19 -10.47
C VAL A 1004 13.16 12.29 -11.42
N TRP A 1005 12.42 13.37 -11.47
CA TRP A 1005 12.66 14.53 -12.33
C TRP A 1005 12.17 15.83 -11.68
N ARG A 1006 12.58 16.96 -12.25
CA ARG A 1006 12.16 18.29 -11.78
C ARG A 1006 11.19 18.92 -12.76
N THR A 1007 10.11 19.52 -12.24
CA THR A 1007 9.09 20.23 -13.03
C THR A 1007 9.51 21.63 -13.47
N ASP A 1008 10.54 22.17 -12.83
CA ASP A 1008 11.05 23.55 -13.06
C ASP A 1008 12.27 23.62 -14.00
N ASN A 1009 12.60 22.53 -14.71
CA ASN A 1009 13.72 22.45 -15.65
C ASN A 1009 13.41 23.06 -17.03
#